data_3079098f58ee6491dc488397add13737
#
_entry.id   3079098f58ee6491dc488397add13737
#
_cell.length_a   1.000
_cell.length_b   1.000
_cell.length_c   1.000
_cell.angle_alpha   90.00
_cell.angle_beta   90.00
_cell.angle_gamma   90.00
#
_symmetry.space_group_name_H-M   'P 1'
#
loop_
_entity.id
_entity.type
_entity.pdbx_description
1 polymer ?
#
loop_
_entity_poly.entity_id
_entity_poly.type
_entity_poly.pdbx_seq_one_letter_code
_entity_poly.pdbx_strand_id
1 'polypeptide(L)'
;MKLQRKLCFFLLFCSILSFSKSFLFSVIMSIYNTGKYLDDSINSLLNQTISFEEIQIILVNDGSTDGSEEICLKYKNTYPKNIFYIKIEHGGLSKARNVGMKYAKGRYINFLDPDDKWDYRAFKHFLLFFKLYKDIDFAAARLKFFEADENYHPLDYKFYKTRVVNLTIEYNCIHLSAASSIFKNSFLKGKLFDEGFLPGEDSRFINNYLLFKPIMGLIKEAIYYYRRRADGSSIVQSQSQNNNFYFETINFIEIFLINRSKLLYNKIVPFIQFLIGYNILFRMKNKSARKFLDSNSYIKYCRLIQQLLEQIEDKYILEQKIVSNNYKILALSKKYQKDLRYDMNLKNKLYLYLGKFKVNLIKDKFITWKILDVKDNILHLEGIDYFWFPRDKYIYYCKFGKQIFFPKYYQNSNYDFETMYGIIEKGRIVVFDIPLEINNLEQFVLFYFSFLDFKKEIYPSLGLFTHIPPITDGFYSSEKYILKYINKRLTIFQNDKALEFEFEKLYCSQLKKMKKDYFIELRQNFNTMKNKIIDYKNYEIWIINDRRDKAGDNGEYFFRYINSKNPKGIKAYFAIEKNCSDYKRLEKLGNILDIDSDRYINLFLHGDKIITSISNSWVTNPFNSSLKYIRDLIHFDVVFLQHGIIKDDLSKYLNRFNKNYSLFVTSTKKEYKSLLNPKYFYNTNNIILTGLPRYDNLEKLKDNVEVEKKIIIIPTWRMNIKGTRDLITYKSIHSDTFINTEYFKFYNNLINEEKLLLIMKQNNYSGIFCLHPCFSSQWTDFHQNKIFSVIETCDYQNLILNSSLLITDYSSIFFDFAYLRKPVIYAHFDYDEYRSNHYQEGYFDYVKDGFGPVCKDIKSIVDEIIFELKNNCNLRINYLRRIKKFFTFSDENNSERVFKEILKKKKKEREFPPLIFDSFFIFLILKIQYKLKNIIIYIFNRVI
;
A
#
# COMPACT_ATOMS: atom_id res chain seq x y z
N MET A 1 42.11 -21.06 -67.29
CA MET A 1 40.67 -21.30 -67.37
C MET A 1 40.07 -22.23 -66.29
N LYS A 2 40.68 -23.38 -65.94
CA LYS A 2 40.10 -24.24 -64.83
C LYS A 2 40.15 -23.67 -63.44
N LEU A 3 41.13 -22.78 -63.10
CA LEU A 3 41.26 -22.17 -61.76
C LEU A 3 40.28 -21.00 -61.60
N GLN A 4 40.04 -20.23 -62.64
CA GLN A 4 39.05 -19.14 -62.61
C GLN A 4 37.63 -19.66 -62.54
N ARG A 5 37.29 -20.78 -63.19
CA ARG A 5 35.98 -21.43 -63.04
C ARG A 5 35.75 -21.97 -61.61
N LYS A 6 36.80 -22.50 -60.96
CA LYS A 6 36.70 -22.96 -59.56
C LYS A 6 36.55 -21.76 -58.60
N LEU A 7 37.22 -20.65 -58.88
CA LEU A 7 37.10 -19.42 -58.05
C LEU A 7 35.73 -18.77 -58.23
N CYS A 8 35.20 -18.70 -59.46
CA CYS A 8 33.83 -18.23 -59.69
C CYS A 8 32.77 -19.17 -59.09
N PHE A 9 32.98 -20.48 -59.15
CA PHE A 9 32.08 -21.42 -58.49
C PHE A 9 32.16 -21.34 -56.97
N PHE A 10 33.35 -21.09 -56.37
CA PHE A 10 33.51 -20.88 -54.94
C PHE A 10 32.92 -19.54 -54.51
N LEU A 11 33.07 -18.46 -55.27
CA LEU A 11 32.47 -17.18 -55.02
C LEU A 11 30.94 -17.19 -55.23
N LEU A 12 30.45 -17.95 -56.24
CA LEU A 12 29.02 -18.22 -56.41
C LEU A 12 28.47 -19.08 -55.26
N PHE A 13 29.23 -20.08 -54.82
CA PHE A 13 28.85 -20.93 -53.69
C PHE A 13 28.92 -20.17 -52.37
N CYS A 14 29.86 -19.28 -52.18
CA CYS A 14 29.89 -18.33 -51.05
C CYS A 14 28.81 -17.27 -51.13
N SER A 15 28.37 -16.82 -52.31
CA SER A 15 27.22 -15.88 -52.46
C SER A 15 25.86 -16.56 -52.33
N ILE A 16 25.76 -17.87 -52.60
CA ILE A 16 24.56 -18.69 -52.35
C ILE A 16 24.50 -19.13 -50.88
N LEU A 17 25.64 -19.17 -50.18
CA LEU A 17 25.74 -19.39 -48.72
C LEU A 17 25.67 -18.08 -47.88
N SER A 18 25.24 -16.98 -48.43
CA SER A 18 24.67 -15.92 -47.61
C SER A 18 23.36 -16.44 -47.02
N PHE A 19 23.48 -17.33 -46.04
CA PHE A 19 22.40 -17.63 -45.13
C PHE A 19 21.91 -16.28 -44.60
N SER A 20 20.74 -15.84 -45.03
CA SER A 20 20.04 -14.74 -44.39
C SER A 20 19.89 -15.18 -42.93
N LYS A 21 20.74 -14.61 -42.09
CA LYS A 21 20.77 -14.91 -40.66
C LYS A 21 19.33 -14.65 -40.15
N SER A 22 18.56 -15.72 -39.95
CA SER A 22 17.17 -15.60 -39.51
C SER A 22 17.18 -15.35 -38.03
N PHE A 23 16.45 -14.30 -37.61
CA PHE A 23 16.27 -14.02 -36.18
C PHE A 23 15.62 -15.21 -35.47
N LEU A 24 16.08 -15.53 -34.29
CA LEU A 24 15.41 -16.50 -33.42
C LEU A 24 14.14 -15.87 -32.79
N PHE A 25 14.27 -14.65 -32.29
CA PHE A 25 13.18 -13.95 -31.63
C PHE A 25 12.83 -12.63 -32.34
N SER A 26 11.55 -12.35 -32.47
CA SER A 26 11.04 -11.01 -32.76
C SER A 26 10.28 -10.52 -31.56
N VAL A 27 10.67 -9.36 -31.01
CA VAL A 27 9.98 -8.70 -29.91
C VAL A 27 9.26 -7.49 -30.44
N ILE A 28 7.96 -7.49 -30.33
CA ILE A 28 7.07 -6.41 -30.76
C ILE A 28 6.76 -5.54 -29.54
N MET A 29 7.06 -4.26 -29.63
CA MET A 29 6.78 -3.29 -28.59
C MET A 29 5.80 -2.25 -29.12
N SER A 30 4.62 -2.17 -28.51
CA SER A 30 3.57 -1.22 -28.84
C SER A 30 3.74 0.01 -27.96
N ILE A 31 4.15 1.13 -28.53
CA ILE A 31 4.62 2.31 -27.83
C ILE A 31 3.60 3.43 -27.95
N TYR A 32 3.08 3.89 -26.81
CA TYR A 32 2.22 5.07 -26.72
C TYR A 32 2.45 5.79 -25.42
N ASN A 33 3.11 6.96 -25.46
CA ASN A 33 3.42 7.81 -24.31
C ASN A 33 4.10 7.05 -23.14
N THR A 34 5.21 6.37 -23.45
CA THR A 34 5.97 5.54 -22.52
C THR A 34 7.47 5.85 -22.48
N GLY A 35 7.89 7.01 -22.99
CA GLY A 35 9.28 7.43 -23.10
C GLY A 35 10.07 7.23 -21.81
N LYS A 36 9.48 7.58 -20.67
CA LYS A 36 10.08 7.40 -19.34
C LYS A 36 10.57 5.98 -19.02
N TYR A 37 9.95 4.95 -19.60
CA TYR A 37 10.20 3.55 -19.26
C TYR A 37 10.93 2.78 -20.37
N LEU A 38 10.96 3.34 -21.57
CA LEU A 38 11.35 2.66 -22.79
C LEU A 38 12.83 2.21 -22.79
N ASP A 39 13.73 3.01 -22.20
CA ASP A 39 15.13 2.66 -22.05
C ASP A 39 15.32 1.39 -21.21
N ASP A 40 14.63 1.27 -20.05
CA ASP A 40 14.67 0.09 -19.19
C ASP A 40 14.22 -1.16 -19.94
N SER A 41 13.13 -1.03 -20.70
CA SER A 41 12.51 -2.12 -21.45
C SER A 41 13.43 -2.62 -22.56
N ILE A 42 13.92 -1.73 -23.41
CA ILE A 42 14.83 -2.06 -24.52
C ILE A 42 16.14 -2.64 -23.98
N ASN A 43 16.72 -2.05 -22.93
CA ASN A 43 17.96 -2.54 -22.32
C ASN A 43 17.80 -3.97 -21.76
N SER A 44 16.61 -4.36 -21.31
CA SER A 44 16.35 -5.72 -20.86
C SER A 44 16.47 -6.75 -22.00
N LEU A 45 16.25 -6.35 -23.24
CA LEU A 45 16.46 -7.17 -24.44
C LEU A 45 17.91 -7.18 -24.92
N LEU A 46 18.59 -6.05 -24.84
CA LEU A 46 20.00 -5.92 -25.19
C LEU A 46 20.90 -6.78 -24.27
N ASN A 47 20.49 -6.92 -23.01
CA ASN A 47 21.22 -7.66 -21.98
C ASN A 47 20.83 -9.15 -21.86
N GLN A 48 20.13 -9.72 -22.84
CA GLN A 48 19.81 -11.15 -22.81
C GLN A 48 21.06 -12.02 -22.97
N THR A 49 21.09 -13.19 -22.36
CA THR A 49 22.22 -14.15 -22.44
C THR A 49 22.32 -14.90 -23.78
N ILE A 50 21.36 -14.73 -24.67
CA ILE A 50 21.50 -15.12 -26.09
C ILE A 50 22.12 -13.95 -26.87
N SER A 51 22.71 -14.23 -28.04
CA SER A 51 23.29 -13.17 -28.88
C SER A 51 22.21 -12.15 -29.31
N PHE A 52 22.47 -10.85 -29.12
CA PHE A 52 21.56 -9.82 -29.60
C PHE A 52 21.31 -9.90 -31.12
N GLU A 53 22.27 -10.40 -31.90
CA GLU A 53 22.09 -10.62 -33.33
C GLU A 53 20.96 -11.60 -33.66
N GLU A 54 20.53 -12.40 -32.71
CA GLU A 54 19.41 -13.35 -32.85
C GLU A 54 18.06 -12.74 -32.47
N ILE A 55 18.04 -11.48 -31.99
CA ILE A 55 16.85 -10.76 -31.55
C ILE A 55 16.53 -9.63 -32.53
N GLN A 56 15.34 -9.66 -33.07
CA GLN A 56 14.73 -8.54 -33.79
C GLN A 56 13.81 -7.78 -32.83
N ILE A 57 13.96 -6.47 -32.72
CA ILE A 57 13.05 -5.60 -31.95
C ILE A 57 12.24 -4.76 -32.94
N ILE A 58 10.94 -4.76 -32.82
CA ILE A 58 10.00 -4.01 -33.66
C ILE A 58 9.28 -2.99 -32.79
N LEU A 59 9.71 -1.75 -32.90
CA LEU A 59 9.17 -0.62 -32.16
C LEU A 59 8.01 -0.01 -32.96
N VAL A 60 6.77 -0.21 -32.54
CA VAL A 60 5.59 0.35 -33.20
C VAL A 60 5.10 1.53 -32.37
N ASN A 61 5.35 2.74 -32.86
CA ASN A 61 4.91 3.98 -32.24
C ASN A 61 3.47 4.28 -32.67
N ASP A 62 2.53 4.16 -31.74
CA ASP A 62 1.11 4.36 -31.93
C ASP A 62 0.70 5.84 -31.72
N GLY A 63 1.45 6.78 -32.32
CA GLY A 63 1.14 8.21 -32.26
C GLY A 63 1.53 8.88 -30.94
N SER A 64 2.68 8.52 -30.35
CA SER A 64 3.17 9.13 -29.11
C SER A 64 3.50 10.60 -29.25
N THR A 65 3.35 11.37 -28.14
CA THR A 65 3.57 12.82 -28.05
C THR A 65 4.52 13.23 -26.91
N ASP A 66 5.22 12.25 -26.27
CA ASP A 66 5.99 12.41 -25.02
C ASP A 66 7.49 12.15 -25.16
N GLY A 67 8.10 12.33 -26.29
CA GLY A 67 9.53 12.00 -26.48
C GLY A 67 9.82 10.49 -26.67
N SER A 68 8.83 9.62 -26.69
CA SER A 68 9.01 8.20 -27.02
C SER A 68 9.61 7.97 -28.40
N GLU A 69 9.27 8.85 -29.36
CA GLU A 69 9.75 8.76 -30.74
C GLU A 69 11.26 8.96 -30.84
N GLU A 70 11.79 9.97 -30.17
CA GLU A 70 13.23 10.28 -30.16
C GLU A 70 14.04 9.10 -29.61
N ILE A 71 13.55 8.45 -28.54
CA ILE A 71 14.19 7.27 -27.97
C ILE A 71 14.16 6.11 -28.97
N CYS A 72 13.04 5.85 -29.62
CA CYS A 72 12.93 4.81 -30.64
C CYS A 72 13.91 5.01 -31.79
N LEU A 73 14.01 6.24 -32.31
CA LEU A 73 14.90 6.60 -33.39
C LEU A 73 16.38 6.48 -32.96
N LYS A 74 16.72 6.87 -31.74
CA LYS A 74 18.05 6.67 -31.16
C LYS A 74 18.43 5.20 -31.21
N TYR A 75 17.61 4.29 -30.70
CA TYR A 75 17.92 2.86 -30.69
C TYR A 75 17.91 2.27 -32.10
N LYS A 76 17.01 2.65 -32.98
CA LYS A 76 17.02 2.23 -34.39
C LYS A 76 18.31 2.63 -35.07
N ASN A 77 18.81 3.86 -34.86
CA ASN A 77 20.06 4.35 -35.46
C ASN A 77 21.29 3.64 -34.88
N THR A 78 21.27 3.31 -33.60
CA THR A 78 22.35 2.59 -32.91
C THR A 78 22.41 1.12 -33.37
N TYR A 79 21.26 0.48 -33.61
CA TYR A 79 21.16 -0.95 -33.93
C TYR A 79 20.33 -1.21 -35.19
N PRO A 80 20.69 -0.64 -36.36
CA PRO A 80 19.85 -0.62 -37.57
C PRO A 80 19.57 -2.00 -38.16
N LYS A 81 20.39 -3.02 -37.83
CA LYS A 81 20.17 -4.41 -38.28
C LYS A 81 19.12 -5.16 -37.48
N ASN A 82 18.94 -4.81 -36.20
CA ASN A 82 18.12 -5.54 -35.24
C ASN A 82 16.87 -4.81 -34.84
N ILE A 83 16.87 -3.46 -34.87
CA ILE A 83 15.76 -2.62 -34.39
C ILE A 83 15.06 -1.97 -35.58
N PHE A 84 13.77 -2.24 -35.69
CA PHE A 84 12.89 -1.72 -36.72
C PHE A 84 11.91 -0.75 -36.07
N TYR A 85 11.76 0.43 -36.65
CA TYR A 85 10.83 1.46 -36.18
C TYR A 85 9.71 1.66 -37.19
N ILE A 86 8.46 1.69 -36.69
CA ILE A 86 7.26 1.90 -37.47
C ILE A 86 6.40 2.92 -36.72
N LYS A 87 5.98 3.98 -37.39
CA LYS A 87 5.03 4.95 -36.86
C LYS A 87 3.65 4.72 -37.50
N ILE A 88 2.63 4.71 -36.69
CA ILE A 88 1.22 4.58 -37.13
C ILE A 88 0.40 5.69 -36.48
N GLU A 89 -0.75 5.98 -37.04
CA GLU A 89 -1.78 6.80 -36.42
C GLU A 89 -2.37 6.03 -35.23
N HIS A 90 -2.64 6.76 -34.13
CA HIS A 90 -3.14 6.17 -32.91
C HIS A 90 -4.37 5.28 -33.16
N GLY A 91 -4.24 4.02 -32.81
CA GLY A 91 -5.26 3.00 -33.03
C GLY A 91 -5.32 1.95 -31.95
N GLY A 92 -4.54 2.12 -30.89
CA GLY A 92 -4.52 1.28 -29.69
C GLY A 92 -3.61 0.07 -29.78
N LEU A 93 -3.41 -0.54 -28.61
CA LEU A 93 -2.45 -1.62 -28.33
C LEU A 93 -2.59 -2.80 -29.32
N SER A 94 -3.81 -3.26 -29.58
CA SER A 94 -4.08 -4.39 -30.47
C SER A 94 -3.65 -4.11 -31.91
N LYS A 95 -3.97 -2.92 -32.43
CA LYS A 95 -3.57 -2.49 -33.79
C LYS A 95 -2.04 -2.42 -33.92
N ALA A 96 -1.37 -1.83 -32.93
CA ALA A 96 0.08 -1.74 -32.93
C ALA A 96 0.74 -3.12 -32.90
N ARG A 97 0.25 -4.07 -32.07
CA ARG A 97 0.71 -5.48 -32.08
C ARG A 97 0.47 -6.16 -33.43
N ASN A 98 -0.70 -5.99 -34.02
CA ASN A 98 -1.05 -6.56 -35.32
C ASN A 98 -0.14 -6.03 -36.44
N VAL A 99 0.16 -4.72 -36.43
CA VAL A 99 1.13 -4.12 -37.36
C VAL A 99 2.50 -4.72 -37.16
N GLY A 100 2.99 -4.79 -35.92
CA GLY A 100 4.31 -5.37 -35.59
C GLY A 100 4.46 -6.82 -36.06
N MET A 101 3.39 -7.62 -35.95
CA MET A 101 3.41 -9.02 -36.41
C MET A 101 3.68 -9.17 -37.90
N LYS A 102 3.28 -8.21 -38.75
CA LYS A 102 3.55 -8.24 -40.20
C LYS A 102 5.05 -8.16 -40.53
N TYR A 103 5.84 -7.58 -39.64
CA TYR A 103 7.29 -7.38 -39.83
C TYR A 103 8.14 -8.37 -39.05
N ALA A 104 7.53 -9.25 -38.25
CA ALA A 104 8.23 -10.22 -37.44
C ALA A 104 8.85 -11.35 -38.27
N LYS A 105 10.17 -11.46 -38.29
CA LYS A 105 10.95 -12.45 -39.02
C LYS A 105 11.50 -13.59 -38.12
N GLY A 106 11.45 -13.40 -36.83
CA GLY A 106 11.90 -14.36 -35.84
C GLY A 106 11.09 -15.66 -35.83
N ARG A 107 11.75 -16.75 -35.46
CA ARG A 107 11.08 -18.05 -35.27
C ARG A 107 10.07 -18.01 -34.12
N TYR A 108 10.36 -17.17 -33.11
CA TYR A 108 9.56 -16.96 -31.92
C TYR A 108 9.18 -15.49 -31.80
N ILE A 109 7.98 -15.21 -31.34
CA ILE A 109 7.46 -13.83 -31.17
C ILE A 109 7.08 -13.59 -29.72
N ASN A 110 7.42 -12.42 -29.22
CA ASN A 110 6.97 -11.88 -27.94
C ASN A 110 6.33 -10.49 -28.14
N PHE A 111 5.41 -10.11 -27.26
CA PHE A 111 4.76 -8.82 -27.20
C PHE A 111 5.17 -8.12 -25.88
N LEU A 112 6.31 -7.44 -25.88
CA LEU A 112 6.80 -6.75 -24.69
C LEU A 112 6.09 -5.41 -24.50
N ASP A 113 5.46 -5.23 -23.36
CA ASP A 113 4.91 -3.93 -23.00
C ASP A 113 6.05 -2.94 -22.70
N PRO A 114 5.98 -1.68 -23.22
CA PRO A 114 7.14 -0.77 -23.23
C PRO A 114 7.53 -0.20 -21.85
N ASP A 115 6.77 -0.49 -20.81
CA ASP A 115 7.09 -0.16 -19.43
C ASP A 115 7.54 -1.38 -18.58
N ASP A 116 7.56 -2.58 -19.17
CA ASP A 116 7.94 -3.83 -18.53
C ASP A 116 9.36 -4.28 -18.94
N LYS A 117 9.84 -5.40 -18.38
CA LYS A 117 11.16 -5.94 -18.74
C LYS A 117 11.29 -7.45 -18.55
N TRP A 118 12.22 -8.05 -19.26
CA TRP A 118 12.57 -9.45 -19.12
C TRP A 118 13.77 -9.68 -18.21
N ASP A 119 13.78 -10.78 -17.45
CA ASP A 119 15.01 -11.29 -16.83
C ASP A 119 16.05 -11.61 -17.91
N TYR A 120 17.32 -11.32 -17.66
CA TYR A 120 18.40 -11.46 -18.64
C TYR A 120 18.63 -12.87 -19.16
N ARG A 121 18.11 -13.91 -18.50
CA ARG A 121 18.18 -15.32 -18.91
C ARG A 121 16.90 -15.84 -19.52
N ALA A 122 15.86 -15.06 -19.57
CA ALA A 122 14.53 -15.55 -19.93
C ALA A 122 14.50 -16.18 -21.32
N PHE A 123 15.04 -15.53 -22.34
CA PHE A 123 14.99 -16.04 -23.72
C PHE A 123 15.78 -17.34 -23.90
N LYS A 124 16.89 -17.53 -23.17
CA LYS A 124 17.61 -18.79 -23.12
C LYS A 124 16.74 -19.92 -22.58
N HIS A 125 15.97 -19.71 -21.54
CA HIS A 125 15.06 -20.71 -20.97
C HIS A 125 13.94 -21.06 -21.94
N PHE A 126 13.36 -20.08 -22.65
CA PHE A 126 12.39 -20.36 -23.71
C PHE A 126 12.97 -21.18 -24.86
N LEU A 127 14.17 -20.84 -25.30
CA LEU A 127 14.84 -21.57 -26.37
C LEU A 127 15.07 -23.03 -25.97
N LEU A 128 15.54 -23.28 -24.75
CA LEU A 128 15.75 -24.66 -24.24
C LEU A 128 14.41 -25.41 -24.16
N PHE A 129 13.36 -24.73 -23.69
CA PHE A 129 12.01 -25.29 -23.60
C PHE A 129 11.49 -25.73 -24.97
N PHE A 130 11.54 -24.86 -25.97
CA PHE A 130 11.02 -25.17 -27.30
C PHE A 130 11.90 -26.20 -28.09
N LYS A 131 13.17 -26.33 -27.71
CA LYS A 131 14.01 -27.45 -28.24
C LYS A 131 13.55 -28.79 -27.69
N LEU A 132 13.14 -28.83 -26.42
CA LEU A 132 12.68 -30.04 -25.75
C LEU A 132 11.23 -30.40 -26.14
N TYR A 133 10.35 -29.39 -26.22
CA TYR A 133 8.92 -29.60 -26.49
C TYR A 133 8.52 -28.97 -27.83
N LYS A 134 8.83 -29.71 -28.93
CA LYS A 134 8.68 -29.21 -30.31
C LYS A 134 7.24 -28.95 -30.72
N ASP A 135 6.25 -29.62 -30.11
CA ASP A 135 4.82 -29.55 -30.51
C ASP A 135 4.03 -28.46 -29.75
N ILE A 136 4.69 -27.73 -28.83
CA ILE A 136 4.07 -26.65 -28.09
C ILE A 136 4.15 -25.34 -28.87
N ASP A 137 3.02 -24.66 -29.03
CA ASP A 137 2.91 -23.45 -29.85
C ASP A 137 3.33 -22.19 -29.12
N PHE A 138 3.09 -22.12 -27.78
CA PHE A 138 3.56 -21.04 -26.92
C PHE A 138 3.86 -21.51 -25.50
N ALA A 139 4.70 -20.76 -24.82
CA ALA A 139 5.00 -20.97 -23.42
C ALA A 139 4.96 -19.64 -22.65
N ALA A 140 4.66 -19.73 -21.36
CA ALA A 140 4.52 -18.60 -20.45
C ALA A 140 5.63 -18.59 -19.41
N ALA A 141 6.05 -17.40 -19.02
CA ALA A 141 6.96 -17.13 -17.90
C ALA A 141 6.20 -16.75 -16.63
N ARG A 142 6.90 -16.78 -15.50
CA ARG A 142 6.44 -16.22 -14.25
C ARG A 142 6.34 -14.70 -14.36
N LEU A 143 5.27 -14.11 -13.85
CA LEU A 143 5.12 -12.68 -13.78
C LEU A 143 5.42 -12.20 -12.35
N LYS A 144 6.42 -11.33 -12.21
CA LYS A 144 6.81 -10.69 -10.96
C LYS A 144 6.60 -9.20 -11.05
N PHE A 145 5.91 -8.63 -10.08
CA PHE A 145 5.75 -7.18 -9.98
C PHE A 145 7.05 -6.52 -9.56
N PHE A 146 7.24 -5.26 -9.95
CA PHE A 146 8.34 -4.43 -9.50
C PHE A 146 7.93 -2.95 -9.42
N GLU A 147 8.69 -2.12 -8.77
CA GLU A 147 8.47 -0.73 -8.39
C GLU A 147 7.52 -0.60 -7.18
N ALA A 148 6.22 -0.42 -7.34
CA ALA A 148 5.29 -0.24 -6.20
C ALA A 148 4.93 -1.55 -5.47
N ASP A 149 5.20 -2.71 -6.08
CA ASP A 149 4.94 -4.05 -5.50
C ASP A 149 6.05 -5.00 -5.96
N GLU A 150 6.54 -5.87 -5.10
CA GLU A 150 7.61 -6.83 -5.44
C GLU A 150 7.14 -8.29 -5.39
N ASN A 151 5.85 -8.54 -5.30
CA ASN A 151 5.29 -9.87 -5.21
C ASN A 151 5.17 -10.52 -6.60
N TYR A 152 5.02 -11.85 -6.61
CA TYR A 152 4.61 -12.57 -7.81
C TYR A 152 3.10 -12.43 -8.04
N HIS A 153 2.71 -12.55 -9.32
CA HIS A 153 1.30 -12.56 -9.69
C HIS A 153 0.53 -13.68 -8.96
N PRO A 154 -0.73 -13.48 -8.55
CA PRO A 154 -1.51 -14.49 -7.81
C PRO A 154 -1.62 -15.87 -8.49
N LEU A 155 -1.49 -15.94 -9.82
CA LEU A 155 -1.46 -17.19 -10.58
C LEU A 155 -0.07 -17.86 -10.65
N ASP A 156 0.92 -17.38 -9.89
CA ASP A 156 2.28 -17.93 -9.88
C ASP A 156 2.35 -19.38 -9.36
N TYR A 157 1.38 -19.82 -8.58
CA TYR A 157 1.29 -21.19 -8.06
C TYR A 157 1.41 -22.28 -9.13
N LYS A 158 1.08 -21.99 -10.41
CA LYS A 158 1.16 -22.94 -11.53
C LYS A 158 2.60 -23.21 -11.98
N PHE A 159 3.55 -22.32 -11.67
CA PHE A 159 4.95 -22.41 -12.07
C PHE A 159 5.85 -23.14 -11.06
N TYR A 160 5.34 -24.17 -10.37
CA TYR A 160 6.14 -24.93 -9.40
C TYR A 160 7.32 -25.69 -10.05
N LYS A 161 7.21 -26.00 -11.35
CA LYS A 161 8.28 -26.59 -12.21
C LYS A 161 8.06 -26.23 -13.67
N THR A 162 9.14 -26.28 -14.48
CA THR A 162 9.06 -26.16 -15.95
C THR A 162 8.41 -27.39 -16.54
N ARG A 163 7.35 -27.25 -17.36
CA ARG A 163 6.53 -28.35 -17.86
C ARG A 163 5.54 -27.93 -18.94
N VAL A 164 4.99 -28.91 -19.63
CA VAL A 164 3.80 -28.78 -20.47
C VAL A 164 2.55 -28.99 -19.60
N VAL A 165 1.53 -28.18 -19.82
CA VAL A 165 0.23 -28.26 -19.15
C VAL A 165 -0.85 -28.56 -20.18
N ASN A 166 -1.74 -29.49 -19.85
CA ASN A 166 -2.99 -29.71 -20.56
C ASN A 166 -4.17 -29.20 -19.73
N LEU A 167 -4.87 -28.17 -20.21
CA LEU A 167 -5.96 -27.51 -19.49
C LEU A 167 -7.25 -28.36 -19.43
N THR A 168 -7.35 -29.46 -20.15
CA THR A 168 -8.46 -30.42 -19.96
C THR A 168 -8.31 -31.18 -18.65
N ILE A 169 -7.07 -31.30 -18.14
CA ILE A 169 -6.72 -31.98 -16.89
C ILE A 169 -6.45 -30.94 -15.78
N GLU A 170 -5.56 -29.99 -16.06
CA GLU A 170 -5.12 -28.95 -15.12
C GLU A 170 -5.80 -27.60 -15.41
N TYR A 171 -7.14 -27.61 -15.41
CA TYR A 171 -7.98 -26.44 -15.77
C TYR A 171 -7.71 -25.18 -14.94
N ASN A 172 -7.09 -25.32 -13.75
CA ASN A 172 -6.73 -24.20 -12.87
C ASN A 172 -5.42 -23.50 -13.26
N CYS A 173 -4.73 -23.97 -14.31
CA CYS A 173 -3.51 -23.34 -14.82
C CYS A 173 -3.78 -22.25 -15.87
N ILE A 174 -4.88 -21.50 -15.76
CA ILE A 174 -5.26 -20.44 -16.70
C ILE A 174 -4.12 -19.44 -16.95
N HIS A 175 -4.10 -18.83 -18.14
CA HIS A 175 -3.13 -17.80 -18.49
C HIS A 175 -3.79 -16.59 -19.14
N LEU A 176 -3.28 -15.36 -18.84
CA LEU A 176 -3.97 -14.09 -19.13
C LEU A 176 -3.10 -13.07 -19.86
N SER A 177 -1.78 -13.30 -20.00
CA SER A 177 -0.84 -12.29 -20.49
C SER A 177 -0.06 -12.76 -21.71
N ALA A 178 -0.26 -12.12 -22.84
CA ALA A 178 0.56 -12.33 -24.05
C ALA A 178 1.97 -11.76 -23.86
N ALA A 179 2.13 -10.69 -23.11
CA ALA A 179 3.41 -10.04 -22.83
C ALA A 179 4.38 -10.98 -22.10
N SER A 180 3.90 -11.75 -21.10
CA SER A 180 4.72 -12.73 -20.40
C SER A 180 4.85 -14.08 -21.12
N SER A 181 4.47 -14.16 -22.41
CA SER A 181 4.49 -15.36 -23.22
C SER A 181 5.37 -15.21 -24.47
N ILE A 182 5.94 -16.33 -24.93
CA ILE A 182 6.61 -16.39 -26.24
C ILE A 182 5.90 -17.42 -27.11
N PHE A 183 5.57 -17.01 -28.33
CA PHE A 183 4.81 -17.78 -29.30
C PHE A 183 5.69 -18.22 -30.47
N LYS A 184 5.43 -19.36 -31.06
CA LYS A 184 5.99 -19.69 -32.38
C LYS A 184 5.39 -18.80 -33.46
N ASN A 185 6.21 -18.26 -34.35
CA ASN A 185 5.74 -17.41 -35.43
C ASN A 185 4.78 -18.19 -36.36
N SER A 186 5.05 -19.44 -36.62
CA SER A 186 4.17 -20.34 -37.44
C SER A 186 2.77 -20.44 -36.83
N PHE A 187 2.67 -20.38 -35.52
CA PHE A 187 1.40 -20.42 -34.82
C PHE A 187 0.59 -19.12 -34.99
N LEU A 188 1.24 -17.95 -35.02
CA LEU A 188 0.57 -16.66 -35.10
C LEU A 188 0.07 -16.31 -36.52
N LYS A 189 0.50 -17.02 -37.55
CA LYS A 189 0.06 -16.78 -38.93
C LYS A 189 -1.47 -16.81 -39.03
N GLY A 190 -2.04 -15.71 -39.56
CA GLY A 190 -3.48 -15.57 -39.74
C GLY A 190 -4.28 -15.32 -38.45
N LYS A 191 -3.61 -15.12 -37.30
CA LYS A 191 -4.25 -14.76 -36.03
C LYS A 191 -3.93 -13.31 -35.67
N LEU A 192 -4.95 -12.55 -35.30
CA LEU A 192 -4.84 -11.15 -34.95
C LEU A 192 -5.46 -10.90 -33.59
N PHE A 193 -4.96 -9.90 -32.90
CA PHE A 193 -5.66 -9.32 -31.75
C PHE A 193 -6.89 -8.55 -32.22
N ASP A 194 -7.96 -8.59 -31.47
CA ASP A 194 -9.16 -7.82 -31.76
C ASP A 194 -8.88 -6.32 -31.54
N GLU A 195 -9.07 -5.51 -32.58
CA GLU A 195 -8.81 -4.07 -32.55
C GLU A 195 -9.98 -3.28 -31.95
N GLY A 196 -9.68 -2.10 -31.42
CA GLY A 196 -10.68 -1.16 -30.88
C GLY A 196 -11.13 -1.43 -29.43
N PHE A 197 -10.58 -2.41 -28.73
CA PHE A 197 -10.90 -2.72 -27.35
C PHE A 197 -9.74 -2.49 -26.40
N LEU A 198 -10.10 -2.07 -25.19
CA LEU A 198 -9.21 -1.88 -24.05
C LEU A 198 -9.51 -2.97 -23.02
N PRO A 199 -8.78 -3.08 -22.00
CA PRO A 199 -8.04 -4.13 -21.38
C PRO A 199 -8.70 -5.52 -21.46
N GLY A 200 -7.89 -6.57 -21.67
CA GLY A 200 -8.30 -7.97 -21.70
C GLY A 200 -8.16 -8.65 -23.06
N GLU A 201 -7.65 -7.95 -24.06
CA GLU A 201 -7.34 -8.45 -25.39
C GLU A 201 -6.40 -9.66 -25.32
N ASP A 202 -5.39 -9.64 -24.42
CA ASP A 202 -4.47 -10.74 -24.14
C ASP A 202 -5.20 -11.99 -23.67
N SER A 203 -6.07 -11.81 -22.67
CA SER A 203 -6.86 -12.90 -22.11
C SER A 203 -7.80 -13.53 -23.14
N ARG A 204 -8.46 -12.70 -23.92
CA ARG A 204 -9.34 -13.15 -25.02
C ARG A 204 -8.54 -13.88 -26.07
N PHE A 205 -7.44 -13.30 -26.55
CA PHE A 205 -6.60 -13.89 -27.59
C PHE A 205 -6.07 -15.28 -27.19
N ILE A 206 -5.44 -15.39 -26.03
CA ILE A 206 -4.86 -16.64 -25.54
C ILE A 206 -5.93 -17.70 -25.30
N ASN A 207 -7.01 -17.36 -24.60
CA ASN A 207 -8.00 -18.36 -24.20
C ASN A 207 -8.92 -18.76 -25.35
N ASN A 208 -9.15 -17.90 -26.34
CA ASN A 208 -9.81 -18.30 -27.59
C ASN A 208 -8.99 -19.37 -28.33
N TYR A 209 -7.65 -19.23 -28.38
CA TYR A 209 -6.79 -20.28 -28.94
C TYR A 209 -6.81 -21.55 -28.11
N LEU A 210 -6.68 -21.45 -26.79
CA LEU A 210 -6.69 -22.61 -25.88
C LEU A 210 -8.01 -23.42 -25.93
N LEU A 211 -9.08 -22.83 -26.43
CA LEU A 211 -10.30 -23.58 -26.74
C LEU A 211 -10.08 -24.61 -27.83
N PHE A 212 -9.20 -24.36 -28.81
CA PHE A 212 -8.92 -25.32 -29.88
C PHE A 212 -7.79 -26.27 -29.52
N LYS A 213 -6.74 -25.78 -28.85
CA LYS A 213 -5.59 -26.59 -28.43
C LYS A 213 -5.26 -26.29 -26.99
N PRO A 214 -5.84 -26.98 -26.02
CA PRO A 214 -5.75 -26.67 -24.58
C PRO A 214 -4.40 -27.05 -23.95
N ILE A 215 -3.29 -26.77 -24.66
CA ILE A 215 -1.93 -27.16 -24.25
C ILE A 215 -1.00 -25.95 -24.35
N MET A 216 -0.23 -25.69 -23.28
CA MET A 216 0.79 -24.64 -23.23
C MET A 216 2.01 -25.04 -22.39
N GLY A 217 3.12 -24.34 -22.59
CA GLY A 217 4.31 -24.47 -21.75
C GLY A 217 4.27 -23.52 -20.54
N LEU A 218 4.82 -23.97 -19.41
CA LEU A 218 5.10 -23.13 -18.23
C LEU A 218 6.59 -23.25 -17.90
N ILE A 219 7.29 -22.10 -17.80
CA ILE A 219 8.72 -22.04 -17.55
C ILE A 219 8.97 -21.34 -16.21
N LYS A 220 9.39 -22.11 -15.20
CA LYS A 220 9.63 -21.63 -13.83
C LYS A 220 10.81 -20.65 -13.74
N GLU A 221 11.85 -20.90 -14.54
CA GLU A 221 13.11 -20.17 -14.52
C GLU A 221 13.04 -18.83 -15.28
N ALA A 222 12.07 -18.67 -16.19
CA ALA A 222 11.86 -17.42 -16.92
C ALA A 222 11.00 -16.47 -16.11
N ILE A 223 11.42 -15.22 -15.99
CA ILE A 223 10.71 -14.17 -15.25
C ILE A 223 10.44 -12.98 -16.16
N TYR A 224 9.18 -12.58 -16.21
CA TYR A 224 8.71 -11.33 -16.78
C TYR A 224 8.44 -10.35 -15.64
N TYR A 225 9.09 -9.20 -15.65
CA TYR A 225 8.91 -8.16 -14.66
C TYR A 225 7.84 -7.18 -15.15
N TYR A 226 6.70 -7.20 -14.47
CA TYR A 226 5.56 -6.32 -14.72
C TYR A 226 5.61 -5.09 -13.82
N ARG A 227 5.65 -3.89 -14.41
CA ARG A 227 5.74 -2.64 -13.66
C ARG A 227 4.39 -2.28 -13.00
N ARG A 228 4.40 -2.19 -11.70
CA ARG A 228 3.34 -1.54 -10.93
C ARG A 228 3.74 -0.08 -10.74
N ARG A 229 3.24 0.81 -11.61
CA ARG A 229 3.59 2.22 -11.54
C ARG A 229 3.20 2.81 -10.19
N ALA A 230 4.13 3.53 -9.55
CA ALA A 230 3.91 4.11 -8.23
C ALA A 230 2.82 5.21 -8.22
N ASP A 231 2.62 5.87 -9.37
CA ASP A 231 1.59 6.88 -9.59
C ASP A 231 0.18 6.31 -9.87
N GLY A 232 0.06 4.99 -10.05
CA GLY A 232 -1.22 4.35 -10.37
C GLY A 232 -1.72 4.57 -11.81
N SER A 233 -0.89 5.14 -12.68
CA SER A 233 -1.27 5.55 -14.05
C SER A 233 -1.39 4.40 -15.05
N SER A 234 -1.10 3.15 -14.67
CA SER A 234 -1.23 2.03 -15.61
C SER A 234 -2.71 1.76 -15.96
N ILE A 235 -2.95 1.28 -17.18
CA ILE A 235 -4.30 0.95 -17.69
C ILE A 235 -5.02 0.00 -16.71
N VAL A 236 -4.33 -1.00 -16.18
CA VAL A 236 -4.91 -1.99 -15.24
C VAL A 236 -5.25 -1.35 -13.89
N GLN A 237 -4.48 -0.36 -13.42
CA GLN A 237 -4.74 0.33 -12.15
C GLN A 237 -5.92 1.30 -12.24
N SER A 238 -6.12 1.94 -13.39
CA SER A 238 -7.18 2.94 -13.63
C SER A 238 -8.46 2.38 -14.26
N GLN A 239 -8.45 1.15 -14.78
CA GLN A 239 -9.57 0.57 -15.56
C GLN A 239 -10.94 0.62 -14.84
N SER A 240 -10.97 0.50 -13.50
CA SER A 240 -12.22 0.53 -12.74
C SER A 240 -12.87 1.92 -12.64
N GLN A 241 -12.20 2.95 -13.14
CA GLN A 241 -12.76 4.32 -13.29
C GLN A 241 -13.44 4.51 -14.64
N ASN A 242 -13.31 3.56 -15.57
CA ASN A 242 -13.93 3.60 -16.88
C ASN A 242 -15.22 2.76 -16.91
N ASN A 243 -16.33 3.33 -17.39
CA ASN A 243 -17.62 2.64 -17.50
C ASN A 243 -17.55 1.37 -18.37
N ASN A 244 -16.70 1.36 -19.40
CA ASN A 244 -16.50 0.21 -20.29
C ASN A 244 -15.99 -1.03 -19.52
N PHE A 245 -15.28 -0.84 -18.40
CA PHE A 245 -14.84 -1.95 -17.55
C PHE A 245 -15.98 -2.81 -17.01
N TYR A 246 -17.16 -2.22 -16.76
CA TYR A 246 -18.26 -2.91 -16.10
C TYR A 246 -19.11 -3.76 -17.04
N PHE A 247 -19.25 -3.35 -18.30
CA PHE A 247 -20.11 -4.04 -19.26
C PHE A 247 -19.36 -4.53 -20.50
N GLU A 248 -18.65 -3.64 -21.18
CA GLU A 248 -18.01 -3.97 -22.47
C GLU A 248 -16.91 -5.00 -22.31
N THR A 249 -16.08 -4.86 -21.26
CA THR A 249 -15.02 -5.86 -21.00
C THR A 249 -15.61 -7.24 -20.67
N ILE A 250 -16.74 -7.31 -19.96
CA ILE A 250 -17.43 -8.57 -19.68
C ILE A 250 -17.95 -9.20 -20.99
N ASN A 251 -18.60 -8.42 -21.85
CA ASN A 251 -19.07 -8.89 -23.13
C ASN A 251 -17.91 -9.38 -24.01
N PHE A 252 -16.83 -8.60 -23.99
CA PHE A 252 -15.66 -8.87 -24.81
C PHE A 252 -14.90 -10.15 -24.39
N ILE A 253 -14.79 -10.43 -23.10
CA ILE A 253 -13.99 -11.58 -22.62
C ILE A 253 -14.93 -12.72 -22.23
N GLU A 254 -15.69 -12.55 -21.15
CA GLU A 254 -16.41 -13.63 -20.49
C GLU A 254 -17.54 -14.19 -21.37
N ILE A 255 -18.40 -13.34 -21.90
CA ILE A 255 -19.53 -13.77 -22.73
C ILE A 255 -19.04 -14.35 -24.05
N PHE A 256 -18.03 -13.72 -24.68
CA PHE A 256 -17.41 -14.25 -25.88
C PHE A 256 -16.86 -15.68 -25.66
N LEU A 257 -16.05 -15.90 -24.63
CA LEU A 257 -15.45 -17.21 -24.36
C LEU A 257 -16.48 -18.26 -23.97
N ILE A 258 -17.52 -17.88 -23.24
CA ILE A 258 -18.66 -18.77 -22.95
C ILE A 258 -19.32 -19.23 -24.25
N ASN A 259 -19.71 -18.28 -25.10
CA ASN A 259 -20.41 -18.59 -26.36
C ASN A 259 -19.52 -19.42 -27.30
N ARG A 260 -18.23 -19.08 -27.38
CA ARG A 260 -17.27 -19.82 -28.20
C ARG A 260 -17.08 -21.25 -27.68
N SER A 261 -16.99 -21.43 -26.36
CA SER A 261 -16.91 -22.75 -25.74
C SER A 261 -18.16 -23.60 -26.00
N LYS A 262 -19.34 -22.99 -25.86
CA LYS A 262 -20.62 -23.67 -26.16
C LYS A 262 -20.73 -24.06 -27.63
N LEU A 263 -20.30 -23.18 -28.54
CA LEU A 263 -20.30 -23.44 -29.98
C LEU A 263 -19.40 -24.65 -30.34
N LEU A 264 -18.21 -24.74 -29.75
CA LEU A 264 -17.22 -25.77 -30.07
C LEU A 264 -17.49 -27.11 -29.37
N TYR A 265 -18.04 -27.09 -28.15
CA TYR A 265 -18.11 -28.26 -27.26
C TYR A 265 -19.51 -28.54 -26.72
N ASN A 266 -20.51 -27.80 -27.11
CA ASN A 266 -21.88 -27.83 -26.55
C ASN A 266 -21.93 -27.65 -25.03
N LYS A 267 -20.88 -27.11 -24.43
CA LYS A 267 -20.74 -26.83 -22.98
C LYS A 267 -19.65 -25.80 -22.71
N ILE A 268 -19.64 -25.22 -21.51
CA ILE A 268 -18.51 -24.40 -21.05
C ILE A 268 -17.43 -25.33 -20.48
N VAL A 269 -16.28 -25.40 -21.14
CA VAL A 269 -15.19 -26.30 -20.72
C VAL A 269 -14.57 -25.83 -19.38
N PRO A 270 -13.97 -26.78 -18.58
CA PRO A 270 -13.51 -26.53 -17.22
C PRO A 270 -12.61 -25.31 -17.04
N PHE A 271 -11.62 -25.11 -17.89
CA PHE A 271 -10.69 -23.99 -17.75
C PHE A 271 -11.32 -22.62 -18.04
N ILE A 272 -12.32 -22.57 -18.92
CA ILE A 272 -13.11 -21.35 -19.15
C ILE A 272 -14.00 -21.05 -17.94
N GLN A 273 -14.65 -22.06 -17.35
CA GLN A 273 -15.40 -21.87 -16.11
C GLN A 273 -14.51 -21.34 -14.98
N PHE A 274 -13.29 -21.91 -14.86
CA PHE A 274 -12.32 -21.46 -13.86
C PHE A 274 -11.84 -20.02 -14.11
N LEU A 275 -11.59 -19.64 -15.37
CA LEU A 275 -11.23 -18.28 -15.79
C LEU A 275 -12.33 -17.28 -15.44
N ILE A 276 -13.58 -17.60 -15.77
CA ILE A 276 -14.72 -16.75 -15.46
C ILE A 276 -14.88 -16.58 -13.95
N GLY A 277 -14.77 -17.66 -13.20
CA GLY A 277 -14.79 -17.63 -11.73
C GLY A 277 -13.68 -16.72 -11.16
N TYR A 278 -12.48 -16.78 -11.74
CA TYR A 278 -11.35 -15.89 -11.40
C TYR A 278 -11.72 -14.42 -11.61
N ASN A 279 -12.20 -14.06 -12.80
CA ASN A 279 -12.54 -12.70 -13.16
C ASN A 279 -13.70 -12.14 -12.32
N ILE A 280 -14.75 -12.92 -12.10
CA ILE A 280 -15.90 -12.52 -11.28
C ILE A 280 -15.47 -12.23 -9.84
N LEU A 281 -14.69 -13.11 -9.22
CA LEU A 281 -14.23 -12.92 -7.84
C LEU A 281 -13.31 -11.69 -7.72
N PHE A 282 -12.50 -11.40 -8.74
CA PHE A 282 -11.71 -10.17 -8.80
C PHE A 282 -12.62 -8.93 -8.88
N ARG A 283 -13.66 -8.94 -9.72
CA ARG A 283 -14.65 -7.86 -9.83
C ARG A 283 -15.45 -7.67 -8.53
N MET A 284 -15.83 -8.76 -7.87
CA MET A 284 -16.53 -8.68 -6.58
C MET A 284 -15.70 -8.04 -5.47
N LYS A 285 -14.39 -8.15 -5.53
CA LYS A 285 -13.45 -7.47 -4.62
C LYS A 285 -13.36 -5.98 -4.87
N ASN A 286 -13.68 -5.51 -6.08
CA ASN A 286 -13.59 -4.11 -6.46
C ASN A 286 -14.82 -3.32 -5.96
N LYS A 287 -14.59 -2.31 -5.14
CA LYS A 287 -15.63 -1.46 -4.54
C LYS A 287 -16.08 -0.32 -5.46
N SER A 288 -15.37 -0.09 -6.56
CA SER A 288 -15.52 1.08 -7.42
C SER A 288 -16.87 1.12 -8.14
N ALA A 289 -17.51 -0.03 -8.40
CA ALA A 289 -18.78 -0.10 -9.11
C ALA A 289 -19.88 0.80 -8.49
N ARG A 290 -19.98 0.83 -7.15
CA ARG A 290 -20.95 1.69 -6.43
C ARG A 290 -20.66 3.18 -6.53
N LYS A 291 -19.39 3.53 -6.80
CA LYS A 291 -18.93 4.92 -6.87
C LYS A 291 -19.11 5.49 -8.30
N PHE A 292 -18.85 4.66 -9.31
CA PHE A 292 -18.77 5.12 -10.70
C PHE A 292 -20.03 4.82 -11.53
N LEU A 293 -20.87 3.87 -11.15
CA LEU A 293 -22.11 3.57 -11.84
C LEU A 293 -23.29 4.29 -11.18
N ASP A 294 -24.19 4.82 -12.00
CA ASP A 294 -25.51 5.25 -11.52
C ASP A 294 -26.32 4.06 -10.97
N SER A 295 -27.37 4.33 -10.21
CA SER A 295 -28.15 3.31 -9.52
C SER A 295 -28.70 2.22 -10.45
N ASN A 296 -29.18 2.58 -11.66
CA ASN A 296 -29.74 1.64 -12.61
C ASN A 296 -28.64 0.78 -13.24
N SER A 297 -27.56 1.38 -13.69
CA SER A 297 -26.38 0.69 -14.23
C SER A 297 -25.76 -0.23 -13.20
N TYR A 298 -25.68 0.20 -11.94
CA TYR A 298 -25.18 -0.65 -10.85
C TYR A 298 -26.04 -1.90 -10.64
N ILE A 299 -27.39 -1.77 -10.65
CA ILE A 299 -28.30 -2.93 -10.52
C ILE A 299 -28.12 -3.87 -11.72
N LYS A 300 -28.05 -3.33 -12.95
CA LYS A 300 -27.79 -4.12 -14.17
C LYS A 300 -26.47 -4.88 -14.08
N TYR A 301 -25.42 -4.23 -13.60
CA TYR A 301 -24.11 -4.85 -13.41
C TYR A 301 -24.15 -6.00 -12.38
N CYS A 302 -24.81 -5.80 -11.26
CA CYS A 302 -24.98 -6.86 -10.26
C CYS A 302 -25.74 -8.09 -10.81
N ARG A 303 -26.78 -7.87 -11.62
CA ARG A 303 -27.52 -8.93 -12.30
C ARG A 303 -26.66 -9.67 -13.33
N LEU A 304 -25.85 -8.94 -14.09
CA LEU A 304 -24.91 -9.54 -15.06
C LEU A 304 -23.89 -10.45 -14.38
N ILE A 305 -23.29 -10.00 -13.26
CA ILE A 305 -22.38 -10.82 -12.47
C ILE A 305 -23.09 -12.09 -11.94
N GLN A 306 -24.33 -11.97 -11.48
CA GLN A 306 -25.13 -13.11 -11.04
C GLN A 306 -25.38 -14.10 -12.18
N GLN A 307 -25.79 -13.63 -13.34
CA GLN A 307 -26.04 -14.47 -14.53
C GLN A 307 -24.77 -15.23 -14.98
N LEU A 308 -23.60 -14.60 -14.86
CA LEU A 308 -22.34 -15.28 -15.14
C LEU A 308 -22.01 -16.36 -14.08
N LEU A 309 -22.27 -16.09 -12.79
CA LEU A 309 -22.12 -17.09 -11.71
C LEU A 309 -23.03 -18.31 -11.93
N GLU A 310 -24.24 -18.12 -12.40
CA GLU A 310 -25.22 -19.20 -12.69
C GLU A 310 -24.74 -20.15 -13.79
N GLN A 311 -23.90 -19.67 -14.73
CA GLN A 311 -23.37 -20.45 -15.85
C GLN A 311 -22.13 -21.32 -15.50
N ILE A 312 -21.53 -21.14 -14.33
CA ILE A 312 -20.33 -21.89 -13.92
C ILE A 312 -20.62 -22.80 -12.73
N GLU A 313 -19.95 -23.94 -12.69
CA GLU A 313 -20.13 -24.90 -11.59
C GLU A 313 -19.44 -24.39 -10.31
N ASP A 314 -20.01 -24.73 -9.14
CA ASP A 314 -19.54 -24.26 -7.82
C ASP A 314 -18.08 -24.60 -7.53
N LYS A 315 -17.61 -25.76 -8.02
CA LYS A 315 -16.22 -26.20 -7.80
C LYS A 315 -15.22 -25.19 -8.37
N TYR A 316 -15.51 -24.53 -9.51
CA TYR A 316 -14.60 -23.58 -10.14
C TYR A 316 -14.60 -22.22 -9.40
N ILE A 317 -15.60 -21.93 -8.59
CA ILE A 317 -15.61 -20.80 -7.64
C ILE A 317 -14.82 -21.17 -6.39
N LEU A 318 -15.09 -22.36 -5.82
CA LEU A 318 -14.52 -22.81 -4.56
C LEU A 318 -13.00 -23.07 -4.63
N GLU A 319 -12.51 -23.54 -5.76
CA GLU A 319 -11.09 -23.87 -5.97
C GLU A 319 -10.19 -22.67 -6.28
N GLN A 320 -10.76 -21.48 -6.45
CA GLN A 320 -9.96 -20.26 -6.62
C GLN A 320 -9.03 -20.03 -5.44
N LYS A 321 -7.73 -19.75 -5.72
CA LYS A 321 -6.71 -19.53 -4.69
C LYS A 321 -6.41 -18.06 -4.41
N ILE A 322 -6.95 -17.14 -5.22
CA ILE A 322 -6.61 -15.72 -5.23
C ILE A 322 -7.42 -14.85 -4.26
N VAL A 323 -8.52 -15.37 -3.76
CA VAL A 323 -9.40 -14.67 -2.83
C VAL A 323 -9.66 -15.51 -1.59
N SER A 324 -9.98 -14.83 -0.49
CA SER A 324 -10.41 -15.52 0.74
C SER A 324 -11.74 -16.26 0.50
N ASN A 325 -12.01 -17.25 1.35
CA ASN A 325 -13.24 -18.00 1.28
C ASN A 325 -14.50 -17.13 1.43
N ASN A 326 -14.38 -15.99 2.10
CA ASN A 326 -15.49 -15.02 2.24
C ASN A 326 -16.07 -14.59 0.89
N TYR A 327 -15.20 -14.27 -0.10
CA TYR A 327 -15.66 -13.91 -1.44
C TYR A 327 -16.30 -15.09 -2.19
N LYS A 328 -15.76 -16.29 -2.01
CA LYS A 328 -16.33 -17.50 -2.64
C LYS A 328 -17.74 -17.80 -2.11
N ILE A 329 -17.92 -17.67 -0.80
CA ILE A 329 -19.20 -17.83 -0.15
C ILE A 329 -20.19 -16.77 -0.61
N LEU A 330 -19.75 -15.51 -0.66
CA LEU A 330 -20.58 -14.43 -1.15
C LEU A 330 -21.01 -14.69 -2.62
N ALA A 331 -20.08 -15.17 -3.47
CA ALA A 331 -20.39 -15.52 -4.85
C ALA A 331 -21.47 -16.60 -4.93
N LEU A 332 -21.36 -17.66 -4.13
CA LEU A 332 -22.39 -18.72 -4.08
C LEU A 332 -23.72 -18.20 -3.51
N SER A 333 -23.68 -17.36 -2.47
CA SER A 333 -24.89 -16.70 -1.94
C SER A 333 -25.60 -15.87 -3.01
N LYS A 334 -24.85 -15.11 -3.82
CA LYS A 334 -25.42 -14.34 -4.94
C LYS A 334 -25.90 -15.22 -6.08
N LYS A 335 -25.17 -16.29 -6.42
CA LYS A 335 -25.57 -17.27 -7.42
C LYS A 335 -26.93 -17.91 -7.11
N TYR A 336 -27.14 -18.32 -5.87
CA TYR A 336 -28.34 -19.05 -5.44
C TYR A 336 -29.41 -18.15 -4.84
N GLN A 337 -29.14 -16.87 -4.66
CA GLN A 337 -30.04 -15.89 -4.01
C GLN A 337 -30.53 -16.37 -2.63
N LYS A 338 -29.66 -17.07 -1.90
CA LYS A 338 -29.99 -17.68 -0.59
C LYS A 338 -29.00 -17.23 0.46
N ASP A 339 -29.53 -17.00 1.65
CA ASP A 339 -28.68 -16.83 2.82
C ASP A 339 -28.03 -18.15 3.21
N LEU A 340 -26.86 -18.04 3.81
CA LEU A 340 -26.10 -19.17 4.31
C LEU A 340 -26.87 -19.87 5.45
N ARG A 341 -27.12 -21.13 5.30
CA ARG A 341 -27.58 -21.99 6.39
C ARG A 341 -26.43 -22.83 6.91
N TYR A 342 -26.40 -23.03 8.22
CA TYR A 342 -25.36 -23.78 8.90
C TYR A 342 -25.92 -25.13 9.32
N ASP A 343 -25.18 -26.17 9.04
CA ASP A 343 -25.48 -27.49 9.52
C ASP A 343 -24.20 -28.16 10.06
N MET A 344 -24.34 -28.81 11.22
CA MET A 344 -23.27 -29.60 11.83
C MET A 344 -23.42 -31.06 11.44
N ASN A 345 -22.39 -31.64 10.87
CA ASN A 345 -22.35 -33.05 10.62
C ASN A 345 -21.84 -33.81 11.88
N LEU A 346 -22.37 -35.00 12.12
CA LEU A 346 -22.10 -35.92 13.24
C LEU A 346 -20.62 -36.32 13.45
N LYS A 347 -19.67 -35.86 12.64
CA LYS A 347 -18.24 -36.16 12.73
C LYS A 347 -17.38 -34.96 13.19
N ASN A 348 -17.87 -34.09 14.05
CA ASN A 348 -17.12 -32.95 14.62
C ASN A 348 -16.48 -32.02 13.58
N LYS A 349 -17.06 -31.85 12.39
CA LYS A 349 -16.63 -30.91 11.39
C LYS A 349 -17.72 -29.90 11.10
N LEU A 350 -17.45 -28.62 11.30
CA LEU A 350 -18.36 -27.54 10.93
C LEU A 350 -18.36 -27.40 9.41
N TYR A 351 -19.48 -27.62 8.80
CA TYR A 351 -19.69 -27.38 7.38
C TYR A 351 -20.67 -26.24 7.20
N LEU A 352 -20.36 -25.39 6.25
CA LEU A 352 -21.32 -24.42 5.75
C LEU A 352 -22.10 -25.04 4.60
N TYR A 353 -23.41 -24.87 4.62
CA TYR A 353 -24.29 -25.27 3.56
C TYR A 353 -24.97 -24.05 2.94
N LEU A 354 -25.04 -24.02 1.63
CA LEU A 354 -25.85 -23.12 0.83
C LEU A 354 -26.98 -23.97 0.25
N GLY A 355 -28.16 -23.97 0.89
CA GLY A 355 -29.22 -24.92 0.55
C GLY A 355 -28.77 -26.38 0.77
N LYS A 356 -28.68 -27.17 -0.31
CA LYS A 356 -28.19 -28.57 -0.27
C LYS A 356 -26.66 -28.69 -0.46
N PHE A 357 -25.96 -27.61 -0.77
CA PHE A 357 -24.53 -27.64 -1.13
C PHE A 357 -23.64 -27.46 0.10
N LYS A 358 -22.71 -28.37 0.27
CA LYS A 358 -21.71 -28.38 1.34
C LYS A 358 -20.51 -27.51 0.96
N VAL A 359 -20.26 -26.44 1.70
CA VAL A 359 -19.09 -25.58 1.56
C VAL A 359 -18.12 -25.85 2.71
N ASN A 360 -16.95 -26.40 2.44
CA ASN A 360 -15.96 -26.70 3.48
C ASN A 360 -15.12 -25.46 3.76
N LEU A 361 -15.22 -24.87 4.97
CA LEU A 361 -14.65 -23.56 5.24
C LEU A 361 -13.56 -23.48 6.29
N ILE A 362 -13.27 -24.52 7.01
CA ILE A 362 -12.53 -24.40 8.26
C ILE A 362 -11.01 -24.58 8.07
N LYS A 363 -10.45 -24.06 7.00
CA LYS A 363 -8.99 -23.99 6.83
C LYS A 363 -8.43 -22.58 6.98
N ASP A 364 -9.26 -21.55 7.17
CA ASP A 364 -8.83 -20.17 7.14
C ASP A 364 -8.30 -19.66 8.50
N LYS A 365 -7.47 -18.64 8.41
CA LYS A 365 -7.01 -17.87 9.57
C LYS A 365 -8.18 -17.04 10.09
N PHE A 366 -8.63 -17.30 11.30
CA PHE A 366 -9.74 -16.62 11.94
C PHE A 366 -9.32 -15.24 12.47
N ILE A 367 -8.23 -15.21 13.24
CA ILE A 367 -7.72 -14.00 13.89
C ILE A 367 -6.29 -13.74 13.45
N THR A 368 -5.97 -12.47 13.24
CA THR A 368 -4.58 -12.01 13.15
C THR A 368 -4.29 -11.10 14.33
N TRP A 369 -3.42 -11.54 15.22
CA TRP A 369 -2.92 -10.70 16.30
C TRP A 369 -2.11 -9.55 15.72
N LYS A 370 -2.49 -8.34 15.99
CA LYS A 370 -1.79 -7.13 15.54
C LYS A 370 -0.83 -6.62 16.60
N ILE A 371 -1.21 -6.75 17.85
CA ILE A 371 -0.43 -6.35 19.00
C ILE A 371 -0.35 -7.56 19.95
N LEU A 372 0.84 -7.84 20.42
CA LEU A 372 1.10 -8.79 21.49
C LEU A 372 2.11 -8.14 22.43
N ASP A 373 1.75 -8.01 23.69
CA ASP A 373 2.57 -7.39 24.71
C ASP A 373 2.45 -8.17 26.03
N VAL A 374 3.50 -8.17 26.85
CA VAL A 374 3.48 -8.72 28.18
C VAL A 374 3.90 -7.65 29.17
N LYS A 375 2.98 -7.26 30.04
CA LYS A 375 3.19 -6.23 31.03
C LYS A 375 2.51 -6.60 32.35
N ASP A 376 3.17 -6.35 33.46
CA ASP A 376 2.63 -6.56 34.81
C ASP A 376 2.02 -7.96 35.01
N ASN A 377 2.68 -9.00 34.48
CA ASN A 377 2.24 -10.40 34.47
C ASN A 377 0.94 -10.63 33.67
N ILE A 378 0.57 -9.74 32.74
CA ILE A 378 -0.57 -9.91 31.86
C ILE A 378 -0.09 -10.03 30.43
N LEU A 379 -0.50 -11.09 29.72
CA LEU A 379 -0.37 -11.20 28.27
C LEU A 379 -1.55 -10.48 27.64
N HIS A 380 -1.26 -9.39 26.95
CA HIS A 380 -2.23 -8.57 26.23
C HIS A 380 -2.17 -8.88 24.74
N LEU A 381 -3.31 -9.21 24.15
CA LEU A 381 -3.45 -9.55 22.75
C LEU A 381 -4.57 -8.73 22.11
N GLU A 382 -4.25 -8.00 21.04
CA GLU A 382 -5.25 -7.32 20.23
C GLU A 382 -5.18 -7.85 18.78
N GLY A 383 -6.30 -8.29 18.25
CA GLY A 383 -6.38 -8.89 16.92
C GLY A 383 -7.60 -8.50 16.12
N ILE A 384 -7.51 -8.68 14.82
CA ILE A 384 -8.61 -8.47 13.89
C ILE A 384 -9.22 -9.82 13.56
N ASP A 385 -10.54 -9.91 13.74
CA ASP A 385 -11.35 -11.04 13.31
C ASP A 385 -11.70 -10.88 11.82
N TYR A 386 -11.09 -11.72 10.99
CA TYR A 386 -11.36 -11.79 9.55
C TYR A 386 -12.36 -12.88 9.18
N PHE A 387 -12.94 -13.55 10.18
CA PHE A 387 -13.89 -14.62 9.91
C PHE A 387 -15.26 -14.02 9.58
N TRP A 388 -15.74 -14.35 8.39
CA TRP A 388 -17.05 -13.91 7.94
C TRP A 388 -18.12 -14.95 8.30
N PHE A 389 -18.78 -14.68 9.39
CA PHE A 389 -19.83 -15.53 9.95
C PHE A 389 -20.76 -14.63 10.75
N PRO A 390 -22.06 -14.88 10.85
CA PRO A 390 -22.90 -14.11 11.74
C PRO A 390 -22.31 -14.12 13.16
N ARG A 391 -21.93 -12.95 13.62
CA ARG A 391 -21.08 -12.77 14.81
C ARG A 391 -21.79 -13.06 16.11
N ASP A 392 -23.12 -13.08 16.08
CA ASP A 392 -24.00 -13.52 17.14
C ASP A 392 -24.03 -15.06 17.34
N LYS A 393 -23.43 -15.81 16.42
CA LYS A 393 -23.48 -17.27 16.40
C LYS A 393 -22.22 -17.96 16.92
N TYR A 394 -21.14 -17.23 17.13
CA TYR A 394 -19.89 -17.83 17.61
C TYR A 394 -19.14 -16.91 18.56
N ILE A 395 -18.28 -17.52 19.37
CA ILE A 395 -17.37 -16.85 20.28
C ILE A 395 -15.94 -17.41 20.14
N TYR A 396 -14.99 -16.60 20.54
CA TYR A 396 -13.63 -17.05 20.82
C TYR A 396 -13.44 -17.21 22.32
N TYR A 397 -12.57 -18.12 22.71
CA TYR A 397 -12.03 -18.18 24.06
C TYR A 397 -10.60 -18.73 24.00
N CYS A 398 -9.82 -18.48 25.04
CA CYS A 398 -8.53 -19.13 25.19
C CYS A 398 -8.47 -19.94 26.47
N LYS A 399 -7.58 -20.95 26.50
CA LYS A 399 -7.21 -21.69 27.68
C LYS A 399 -5.75 -21.44 28.01
N PHE A 400 -5.47 -21.15 29.27
CA PHE A 400 -4.13 -21.05 29.81
C PHE A 400 -4.11 -21.84 31.12
N GLY A 401 -3.34 -22.92 31.18
CA GLY A 401 -3.44 -23.90 32.24
C GLY A 401 -4.85 -24.51 32.34
N LYS A 402 -5.44 -24.46 33.53
CA LYS A 402 -6.83 -24.91 33.79
C LYS A 402 -7.87 -23.81 33.56
N GLN A 403 -7.46 -22.56 33.38
CA GLN A 403 -8.36 -21.40 33.29
C GLN A 403 -8.83 -21.15 31.87
N ILE A 404 -10.01 -20.56 31.73
CA ILE A 404 -10.61 -20.19 30.47
C ILE A 404 -10.85 -18.68 30.50
N PHE A 405 -10.38 -17.99 29.46
CA PHE A 405 -10.52 -16.55 29.30
C PHE A 405 -11.35 -16.24 28.05
N PHE A 406 -12.24 -15.24 28.16
CA PHE A 406 -13.05 -14.74 27.08
C PHE A 406 -12.56 -13.37 26.64
N PRO A 407 -12.64 -13.05 25.33
CA PRO A 407 -12.19 -11.76 24.83
C PRO A 407 -13.24 -10.67 25.02
N LYS A 408 -12.76 -9.44 25.05
CA LYS A 408 -13.56 -8.25 24.77
C LYS A 408 -13.65 -8.04 23.26
N TYR A 409 -14.83 -7.63 22.76
CA TYR A 409 -15.06 -7.35 21.34
C TYR A 409 -15.33 -5.87 21.10
N TYR A 410 -14.78 -5.33 19.98
CA TYR A 410 -14.98 -3.95 19.59
C TYR A 410 -15.30 -3.88 18.10
N GLN A 411 -16.17 -2.95 17.68
CA GLN A 411 -16.41 -2.68 16.27
C GLN A 411 -15.38 -1.65 15.74
N ASN A 412 -14.93 -1.87 14.51
CA ASN A 412 -14.08 -0.92 13.82
C ASN A 412 -14.33 -0.96 12.31
N SER A 413 -14.91 0.11 11.77
CA SER A 413 -15.31 0.20 10.35
C SER A 413 -14.12 0.21 9.37
N ASN A 414 -12.88 0.43 9.83
CA ASN A 414 -11.71 0.28 8.96
C ASN A 414 -11.48 -1.17 8.51
N TYR A 415 -12.08 -2.14 9.21
CA TYR A 415 -11.94 -3.57 8.93
C TYR A 415 -13.26 -4.21 8.48
N ASP A 416 -14.21 -3.40 8.03
CA ASP A 416 -15.45 -3.90 7.43
C ASP A 416 -15.16 -4.77 6.21
N PHE A 417 -15.84 -5.89 6.10
CA PHE A 417 -15.82 -6.71 4.89
C PHE A 417 -16.71 -6.04 3.85
N GLU A 418 -16.11 -5.22 3.03
CA GLU A 418 -16.78 -4.47 1.98
C GLU A 418 -16.42 -5.01 0.59
N THR A 419 -17.41 -5.09 -0.28
CA THR A 419 -17.31 -5.62 -1.64
C THR A 419 -18.04 -4.71 -2.60
N MET A 420 -18.12 -5.09 -3.89
CA MET A 420 -18.99 -4.41 -4.84
C MET A 420 -20.46 -4.33 -4.38
N TYR A 421 -20.92 -5.24 -3.52
CA TYR A 421 -22.28 -5.23 -2.95
C TYR A 421 -22.43 -4.37 -1.69
N GLY A 422 -21.40 -3.66 -1.28
CA GLY A 422 -21.34 -2.84 -0.07
C GLY A 422 -20.71 -3.57 1.11
N ILE A 423 -21.03 -3.07 2.30
CA ILE A 423 -20.56 -3.68 3.55
C ILE A 423 -21.39 -4.95 3.81
N ILE A 424 -20.73 -6.08 3.75
CA ILE A 424 -21.33 -7.39 4.01
C ILE A 424 -21.28 -7.71 5.51
N GLU A 425 -20.16 -7.34 6.17
CA GLU A 425 -19.98 -7.58 7.60
C GLU A 425 -19.13 -6.46 8.21
N LYS A 426 -19.51 -6.00 9.41
CA LYS A 426 -18.77 -4.95 10.11
C LYS A 426 -17.48 -5.49 10.73
N GLY A 427 -16.38 -4.71 10.71
CA GLY A 427 -15.10 -5.07 11.27
C GLY A 427 -15.17 -5.34 12.78
N ARG A 428 -14.57 -6.43 13.27
CA ARG A 428 -14.52 -6.80 14.70
C ARG A 428 -13.07 -6.96 15.18
N ILE A 429 -12.77 -6.33 16.30
CA ILE A 429 -11.51 -6.47 17.02
C ILE A 429 -11.74 -7.38 18.22
N VAL A 430 -10.78 -8.23 18.48
CA VAL A 430 -10.77 -9.23 19.57
C VAL A 430 -9.61 -8.89 20.50
N VAL A 431 -9.89 -8.70 21.78
CA VAL A 431 -8.89 -8.36 22.80
C VAL A 431 -8.93 -9.37 23.93
N PHE A 432 -7.76 -9.95 24.25
CA PHE A 432 -7.57 -10.79 25.42
C PHE A 432 -6.59 -10.15 26.38
N ASP A 433 -6.90 -10.20 27.67
CA ASP A 433 -6.02 -9.93 28.79
C ASP A 433 -5.91 -11.22 29.61
N ILE A 434 -4.75 -11.87 29.61
CA ILE A 434 -4.53 -13.17 30.22
C ILE A 434 -3.50 -13.03 31.33
N PRO A 435 -3.88 -13.13 32.62
CA PRO A 435 -2.92 -13.17 33.71
C PRO A 435 -1.97 -14.37 33.56
N LEU A 436 -0.69 -14.13 33.71
CA LEU A 436 0.36 -15.13 33.61
C LEU A 436 0.78 -15.59 35.01
N GLU A 437 0.22 -16.73 35.42
CA GLU A 437 0.67 -17.48 36.61
C GLU A 437 1.29 -18.78 36.11
N ILE A 438 2.63 -18.79 35.96
CA ILE A 438 3.32 -19.97 35.43
C ILE A 438 3.76 -20.84 36.62
N ASN A 439 3.07 -21.95 36.81
CA ASN A 439 3.39 -22.93 37.84
C ASN A 439 4.26 -24.09 37.31
N ASN A 440 4.49 -24.15 35.99
CA ASN A 440 5.30 -25.16 35.31
C ASN A 440 6.32 -24.45 34.39
N LEU A 441 7.39 -25.13 34.01
CA LEU A 441 8.45 -24.63 33.14
C LEU A 441 7.94 -24.14 31.76
N GLU A 442 6.83 -24.72 31.28
CA GLU A 442 6.23 -24.42 29.98
C GLU A 442 4.71 -24.47 30.07
N GLN A 443 4.02 -23.46 29.53
CA GLN A 443 2.56 -23.45 29.42
C GLN A 443 2.12 -22.94 28.02
N PHE A 444 1.06 -23.56 27.50
CA PHE A 444 0.46 -23.22 26.20
C PHE A 444 -0.74 -22.30 26.37
N VAL A 445 -0.83 -21.27 25.52
CA VAL A 445 -2.05 -20.49 25.31
C VAL A 445 -2.78 -21.08 24.10
N LEU A 446 -3.89 -21.76 24.37
CA LEU A 446 -4.67 -22.44 23.37
C LEU A 446 -5.89 -21.59 23.00
N PHE A 447 -6.02 -21.18 21.75
CA PHE A 447 -7.15 -20.39 21.27
C PHE A 447 -8.19 -21.29 20.64
N TYR A 448 -9.46 -21.02 20.94
CA TYR A 448 -10.59 -21.80 20.45
C TYR A 448 -11.63 -20.90 19.79
N PHE A 449 -12.20 -21.43 18.72
CA PHE A 449 -13.46 -20.99 18.13
C PHE A 449 -14.56 -21.92 18.61
N SER A 450 -15.67 -21.37 19.07
CA SER A 450 -16.82 -22.15 19.52
C SER A 450 -18.09 -21.63 18.84
N PHE A 451 -18.84 -22.58 18.26
CA PHE A 451 -20.12 -22.36 17.67
C PHE A 451 -21.06 -23.46 18.16
N LEU A 452 -22.07 -23.11 18.98
CA LEU A 452 -22.88 -24.07 19.69
C LEU A 452 -21.99 -25.07 20.47
N ASP A 453 -22.19 -26.39 20.26
CA ASP A 453 -21.34 -27.42 20.88
C ASP A 453 -20.06 -27.73 20.10
N PHE A 454 -19.88 -27.13 18.92
CA PHE A 454 -18.68 -27.28 18.15
C PHE A 454 -17.57 -26.42 18.72
N LYS A 455 -16.43 -27.05 19.02
CA LYS A 455 -15.23 -26.41 19.51
C LYS A 455 -14.07 -26.78 18.63
N LYS A 456 -13.30 -25.79 18.18
CA LYS A 456 -12.11 -26.00 17.37
C LYS A 456 -10.97 -25.17 17.88
N GLU A 457 -9.81 -25.79 18.11
CA GLU A 457 -8.56 -25.07 18.31
C GLU A 457 -8.20 -24.31 17.03
N ILE A 458 -7.88 -23.02 17.17
CA ILE A 458 -7.49 -22.14 16.09
C ILE A 458 -6.05 -21.67 16.29
N TYR A 459 -5.40 -21.35 15.19
CA TYR A 459 -4.00 -20.90 15.17
C TYR A 459 -3.92 -19.50 14.58
N PRO A 460 -4.06 -18.46 15.42
CA PRO A 460 -3.99 -17.09 14.95
C PRO A 460 -2.65 -16.74 14.31
N SER A 461 -2.66 -15.88 13.30
CA SER A 461 -1.42 -15.38 12.69
C SER A 461 -0.86 -14.18 13.45
N LEU A 462 0.45 -13.97 13.35
CA LEU A 462 1.17 -12.86 13.97
C LEU A 462 1.29 -11.66 13.02
N GLY A 463 0.89 -10.50 13.47
CA GLY A 463 1.02 -9.22 12.77
C GLY A 463 2.30 -8.46 13.13
N LEU A 464 2.34 -7.18 12.78
CA LEU A 464 3.57 -6.37 12.84
C LEU A 464 4.07 -6.11 14.27
N PHE A 465 3.18 -5.81 15.21
CA PHE A 465 3.54 -5.41 16.59
C PHE A 465 3.38 -6.56 17.58
N THR A 466 3.73 -7.78 17.18
CA THR A 466 3.65 -8.96 18.06
C THR A 466 4.99 -9.36 18.67
N HIS A 467 6.03 -8.63 18.43
CA HIS A 467 7.43 -8.88 18.87
C HIS A 467 8.01 -10.25 18.49
N ILE A 468 7.22 -11.30 18.35
CA ILE A 468 7.72 -12.63 17.96
C ILE A 468 8.01 -12.66 16.46
N PRO A 469 9.26 -12.92 16.02
CA PRO A 469 9.58 -13.10 14.61
C PRO A 469 8.71 -14.20 13.96
N PRO A 470 8.06 -13.96 12.82
CA PRO A 470 7.18 -14.94 12.15
C PRO A 470 7.95 -16.00 11.36
N ILE A 471 9.03 -16.48 11.93
CA ILE A 471 9.99 -17.43 11.34
C ILE A 471 10.15 -18.56 12.34
N THR A 472 10.48 -19.76 11.84
CA THR A 472 10.78 -20.93 12.67
C THR A 472 11.85 -20.57 13.71
N ASP A 473 11.62 -20.98 14.94
CA ASP A 473 12.45 -20.68 16.12
C ASP A 473 12.48 -19.21 16.55
N GLY A 474 11.68 -18.33 15.94
CA GLY A 474 11.50 -16.97 16.44
C GLY A 474 10.88 -16.96 17.82
N PHE A 475 11.42 -16.15 18.72
CA PHE A 475 10.95 -15.97 20.10
C PHE A 475 11.01 -14.49 20.50
N TYR A 476 10.36 -14.16 21.60
CA TYR A 476 10.41 -12.85 22.23
C TYR A 476 10.71 -13.03 23.72
N SER A 477 11.72 -12.35 24.23
CA SER A 477 12.09 -12.37 25.64
C SER A 477 11.73 -11.06 26.31
N SER A 478 10.93 -11.15 27.37
CA SER A 478 10.66 -10.06 28.30
C SER A 478 11.43 -10.30 29.60
N GLU A 479 11.34 -9.36 30.54
CA GLU A 479 12.05 -9.49 31.84
C GLU A 479 11.73 -10.79 32.57
N LYS A 480 10.46 -11.24 32.57
CA LYS A 480 9.98 -12.40 33.32
C LYS A 480 9.61 -13.60 32.45
N TYR A 481 9.37 -13.43 31.17
CA TYR A 481 8.79 -14.46 30.31
C TYR A 481 9.45 -14.53 28.95
N ILE A 482 9.56 -15.73 28.40
CA ILE A 482 9.90 -15.98 27.00
C ILE A 482 8.67 -16.51 26.28
N LEU A 483 8.33 -15.94 25.14
CA LEU A 483 7.22 -16.31 24.28
C LEU A 483 7.73 -16.87 22.96
N LYS A 484 7.23 -18.04 22.58
CA LYS A 484 7.61 -18.71 21.33
C LYS A 484 6.41 -19.40 20.70
N TYR A 485 6.36 -19.49 19.36
CA TYR A 485 5.37 -20.30 18.67
C TYR A 485 5.93 -21.70 18.41
N ILE A 486 5.44 -22.69 19.15
CA ILE A 486 5.81 -24.08 18.99
C ILE A 486 4.62 -24.84 18.43
N ASN A 487 4.78 -25.53 17.30
CA ASN A 487 3.71 -26.28 16.63
C ASN A 487 2.43 -25.44 16.41
N LYS A 488 2.59 -24.16 16.03
CA LYS A 488 1.53 -23.17 15.83
C LYS A 488 0.80 -22.71 17.10
N ARG A 489 1.25 -23.10 18.29
CA ARG A 489 0.72 -22.68 19.58
C ARG A 489 1.62 -21.63 20.20
N LEU A 490 1.02 -20.63 20.82
CA LEU A 490 1.78 -19.66 21.63
C LEU A 490 2.16 -20.33 22.92
N THR A 491 3.46 -20.46 23.14
CA THR A 491 4.04 -21.08 24.33
C THR A 491 4.73 -20.04 25.16
N ILE A 492 4.54 -20.07 26.45
CA ILE A 492 5.13 -19.15 27.43
C ILE A 492 6.00 -19.94 28.38
N PHE A 493 7.22 -19.47 28.56
CA PHE A 493 8.20 -19.99 29.50
C PHE A 493 8.48 -18.91 30.55
N GLN A 494 8.84 -19.32 31.77
CA GLN A 494 9.48 -18.44 32.70
C GLN A 494 10.85 -18.06 32.14
N ASN A 495 11.25 -16.79 32.21
CA ASN A 495 12.53 -16.37 31.67
C ASN A 495 13.68 -16.93 32.51
N ASP A 496 14.53 -17.70 31.86
CA ASP A 496 15.81 -18.20 32.36
C ASP A 496 16.89 -17.85 31.33
N LYS A 497 18.00 -17.30 31.77
CA LYS A 497 19.12 -16.91 30.91
C LYS A 497 19.71 -18.05 30.08
N ALA A 498 19.71 -19.27 30.62
CA ALA A 498 20.19 -20.44 29.90
C ALA A 498 19.24 -20.80 28.76
N LEU A 499 17.93 -20.76 29.00
CA LEU A 499 16.89 -21.02 28.02
C LEU A 499 16.84 -19.93 26.95
N GLU A 500 16.98 -18.66 27.34
CA GLU A 500 17.08 -17.54 26.40
C GLU A 500 18.26 -17.72 25.44
N PHE A 501 19.43 -18.11 25.98
CA PHE A 501 20.63 -18.38 25.18
C PHE A 501 20.45 -19.57 24.22
N GLU A 502 19.80 -20.63 24.66
CA GLU A 502 19.50 -21.79 23.82
C GLU A 502 18.58 -21.39 22.64
N PHE A 503 17.51 -20.65 22.90
CA PHE A 503 16.61 -20.17 21.87
C PHE A 503 17.31 -19.21 20.90
N GLU A 504 18.16 -18.32 21.38
CA GLU A 504 18.97 -17.45 20.54
C GLU A 504 19.89 -18.25 19.59
N LYS A 505 20.56 -19.28 20.11
CA LYS A 505 21.41 -20.17 19.32
C LYS A 505 20.62 -20.89 18.22
N LEU A 506 19.44 -21.43 18.55
CA LEU A 506 18.56 -22.08 17.59
C LEU A 506 18.08 -21.09 16.51
N TYR A 507 17.69 -19.90 16.90
CA TYR A 507 17.24 -18.88 15.98
C TYR A 507 18.35 -18.39 15.04
N CYS A 508 19.55 -18.14 15.54
CA CYS A 508 20.72 -17.81 14.73
C CYS A 508 21.08 -18.94 13.74
N SER A 509 20.96 -20.21 14.15
CA SER A 509 21.12 -21.35 13.25
C SER A 509 20.10 -21.33 12.09
N GLN A 510 18.87 -20.96 12.39
CA GLN A 510 17.82 -20.82 11.36
C GLN A 510 18.09 -19.64 10.41
N LEU A 511 18.53 -18.50 10.93
CA LEU A 511 18.93 -17.36 10.10
C LEU A 511 20.10 -17.72 9.17
N LYS A 512 21.07 -18.48 9.65
CA LYS A 512 22.19 -18.99 8.84
C LYS A 512 21.72 -19.87 7.69
N LYS A 513 20.80 -20.79 7.93
CA LYS A 513 20.18 -21.61 6.87
C LYS A 513 19.49 -20.74 5.82
N MET A 514 18.96 -19.60 6.21
CA MET A 514 18.30 -18.62 5.34
C MET A 514 19.28 -17.64 4.68
N LYS A 515 20.59 -17.75 4.91
CA LYS A 515 21.65 -16.84 4.43
C LYS A 515 21.40 -15.38 4.86
N LYS A 516 21.15 -15.18 6.17
CA LYS A 516 20.87 -13.88 6.78
C LYS A 516 21.97 -13.49 7.77
N ASP A 517 23.22 -13.59 7.34
CA ASP A 517 24.42 -13.40 8.19
C ASP A 517 24.49 -12.00 8.82
N TYR A 518 24.11 -10.96 8.09
CA TYR A 518 24.00 -9.59 8.64
C TYR A 518 23.13 -9.52 9.89
N PHE A 519 22.00 -10.22 9.92
CA PHE A 519 21.10 -10.19 11.10
C PHE A 519 21.63 -11.03 12.25
N ILE A 520 22.46 -12.04 11.99
CA ILE A 520 23.17 -12.80 13.03
C ILE A 520 24.21 -11.88 13.70
N GLU A 521 25.01 -11.18 12.91
CA GLU A 521 25.98 -10.21 13.41
C GLU A 521 25.31 -9.09 14.21
N LEU A 522 24.21 -8.55 13.70
CA LEU A 522 23.45 -7.50 14.39
C LEU A 522 22.93 -7.97 15.76
N ARG A 523 22.43 -9.19 15.86
CA ARG A 523 21.96 -9.79 17.11
C ARG A 523 23.10 -10.05 18.09
N GLN A 524 24.25 -10.53 17.61
CA GLN A 524 25.45 -10.73 18.44
C GLN A 524 25.96 -9.40 18.99
N ASN A 525 26.01 -8.36 18.15
CA ASN A 525 26.39 -7.01 18.57
C ASN A 525 25.40 -6.43 19.60
N PHE A 526 24.09 -6.61 19.39
CA PHE A 526 23.06 -6.21 20.34
C PHE A 526 23.28 -6.85 21.71
N ASN A 527 23.46 -8.17 21.76
CA ASN A 527 23.68 -8.88 23.03
C ASN A 527 25.01 -8.50 23.69
N THR A 528 26.06 -8.26 22.93
CA THR A 528 27.37 -7.83 23.43
C THR A 528 27.31 -6.42 24.03
N MET A 529 26.62 -5.50 23.35
CA MET A 529 26.44 -4.14 23.83
C MET A 529 25.52 -4.06 25.05
N LYS A 530 24.45 -4.83 25.10
CA LYS A 530 23.57 -4.96 26.27
C LYS A 530 24.38 -5.36 27.56
N ASN A 531 25.46 -6.10 27.37
CA ASN A 531 26.30 -6.57 28.47
C ASN A 531 27.50 -5.66 28.81
N LYS A 532 28.02 -4.89 27.83
CA LYS A 532 29.25 -4.09 27.97
C LYS A 532 29.02 -2.61 28.32
N ILE A 533 27.84 -2.05 27.99
CA ILE A 533 27.65 -0.60 28.11
C ILE A 533 26.91 -0.29 29.41
N ILE A 534 27.71 -0.04 30.47
CA ILE A 534 27.26 0.48 31.78
C ILE A 534 26.48 1.81 31.62
N ASP A 535 26.79 2.61 30.62
CA ASP A 535 26.12 3.89 30.32
C ASP A 535 24.64 3.77 29.95
N TYR A 536 24.22 2.69 29.26
CA TYR A 536 22.81 2.52 28.87
C TYR A 536 21.92 2.12 30.07
N LYS A 537 22.44 1.55 31.12
CA LYS A 537 21.68 1.21 32.37
C LYS A 537 21.26 2.45 33.14
N ASN A 538 21.98 3.55 32.98
CA ASN A 538 21.79 4.78 33.76
C ASN A 538 20.95 5.84 33.03
N TYR A 539 20.66 5.66 31.74
CA TYR A 539 19.97 6.65 30.90
C TYR A 539 18.89 5.99 30.03
N GLU A 540 17.73 6.63 29.94
CA GLU A 540 16.77 6.36 28.85
C GLU A 540 17.30 7.01 27.57
N ILE A 541 17.30 6.26 26.47
CA ILE A 541 17.70 6.72 25.14
C ILE A 541 16.46 7.16 24.38
N TRP A 542 16.38 8.43 24.06
CA TRP A 542 15.31 9.01 23.27
C TRP A 542 15.83 9.40 21.89
N ILE A 543 15.29 8.82 20.82
CA ILE A 543 15.61 9.20 19.45
C ILE A 543 14.50 10.08 18.93
N ILE A 544 14.84 11.30 18.58
CA ILE A 544 13.89 12.31 18.12
C ILE A 544 14.16 12.58 16.65
N ASN A 545 13.11 12.75 15.85
CA ASN A 545 13.27 13.07 14.43
C ASN A 545 12.07 13.86 13.88
N ASP A 546 12.34 14.57 12.79
CA ASP A 546 11.37 15.11 11.88
C ASP A 546 11.43 14.32 10.55
N ARG A 547 11.54 14.98 9.41
CA ARG A 547 11.77 14.31 8.12
C ARG A 547 13.19 13.75 8.04
N ARG A 548 13.40 12.79 7.14
CA ARG A 548 14.70 12.18 6.91
C ARG A 548 15.77 13.22 6.54
N ASP A 549 15.40 14.17 5.67
CA ASP A 549 16.25 15.15 5.02
C ASP A 549 16.05 16.60 5.51
N LYS A 550 15.12 16.81 6.45
CA LYS A 550 14.77 18.16 6.89
C LYS A 550 14.24 18.18 8.32
N ALA A 551 14.71 19.13 9.09
CA ALA A 551 14.23 19.47 10.43
C ALA A 551 13.30 20.71 10.39
N GLY A 552 13.04 21.33 11.51
CA GLY A 552 12.20 22.54 11.64
C GLY A 552 10.73 22.26 11.96
N ASP A 553 10.41 21.03 12.42
CA ASP A 553 9.09 20.63 12.88
C ASP A 553 9.09 20.36 14.40
N ASN A 554 8.03 19.78 14.91
CA ASN A 554 7.82 19.53 16.34
C ASN A 554 8.97 18.72 16.99
N GLY A 555 9.61 17.83 16.25
CA GLY A 555 10.75 17.05 16.71
C GLY A 555 11.95 17.92 17.05
N GLU A 556 12.36 18.85 16.17
CA GLU A 556 13.46 19.75 16.45
C GLU A 556 13.20 20.64 17.67
N TYR A 557 12.00 21.24 17.76
CA TYR A 557 11.70 22.14 18.88
C TYR A 557 11.61 21.40 20.21
N PHE A 558 11.09 20.18 20.19
CA PHE A 558 11.09 19.33 21.37
C PHE A 558 12.52 18.89 21.76
N PHE A 559 13.37 18.55 20.79
CA PHE A 559 14.77 18.24 21.03
C PHE A 559 15.53 19.42 21.64
N ARG A 560 15.30 20.65 21.13
CA ARG A 560 15.89 21.88 21.70
C ARG A 560 15.47 22.09 23.16
N TYR A 561 14.19 21.86 23.46
CA TYR A 561 13.67 21.91 24.82
C TYR A 561 14.37 20.90 25.74
N ILE A 562 14.48 19.63 25.34
CA ILE A 562 15.13 18.59 26.11
C ILE A 562 16.61 18.95 26.36
N ASN A 563 17.34 19.39 25.35
CA ASN A 563 18.74 19.80 25.51
C ASN A 563 18.91 20.99 26.46
N SER A 564 18.00 21.97 26.42
CA SER A 564 18.04 23.13 27.34
C SER A 564 17.74 22.74 28.79
N LYS A 565 16.88 21.74 29.00
CA LYS A 565 16.51 21.25 30.34
C LYS A 565 17.52 20.24 30.88
N ASN A 566 18.21 19.53 30.02
CA ASN A 566 19.19 18.49 30.36
C ASN A 566 18.73 17.56 31.49
N PRO A 567 17.62 16.83 31.33
CA PRO A 567 17.01 16.06 32.41
C PRO A 567 17.89 14.88 32.82
N LYS A 568 18.12 14.68 34.14
CA LYS A 568 18.87 13.55 34.64
C LYS A 568 18.26 12.22 34.19
N GLY A 569 19.10 11.28 33.78
CA GLY A 569 18.67 9.95 33.37
C GLY A 569 18.02 9.85 31.98
N ILE A 570 18.12 10.88 31.14
CA ILE A 570 17.66 10.86 29.75
C ILE A 570 18.78 11.35 28.83
N LYS A 571 19.02 10.59 27.75
CA LYS A 571 19.95 10.95 26.68
C LYS A 571 19.18 11.09 25.37
N ALA A 572 18.95 12.29 24.91
CA ALA A 572 18.22 12.57 23.68
C ALA A 572 19.18 12.74 22.50
N TYR A 573 18.78 12.16 21.36
CA TYR A 573 19.48 12.27 20.08
C TYR A 573 18.50 12.74 19.02
N PHE A 574 18.97 13.62 18.13
CA PHE A 574 18.19 13.99 16.93
C PHE A 574 18.72 13.26 15.71
N ALA A 575 17.89 12.47 15.06
CA ALA A 575 18.26 11.66 13.91
C ALA A 575 17.84 12.32 12.59
N ILE A 576 18.83 12.55 11.71
CA ILE A 576 18.65 13.21 10.40
C ILE A 576 19.77 12.77 9.46
N GLU A 577 19.54 12.83 8.15
CA GLU A 577 20.52 12.48 7.12
C GLU A 577 21.69 13.47 7.09
N LYS A 578 22.93 12.97 7.10
CA LYS A 578 24.15 13.78 7.18
C LYS A 578 24.33 14.76 6.02
N ASN A 579 23.87 14.37 4.84
CA ASN A 579 24.04 15.16 3.61
C ASN A 579 23.03 16.30 3.45
N CYS A 580 22.08 16.48 4.38
CA CYS A 580 21.11 17.56 4.31
C CYS A 580 21.64 18.89 4.88
N SER A 581 21.02 19.99 4.48
CA SER A 581 21.40 21.34 4.92
C SER A 581 21.25 21.56 6.42
N ASP A 582 20.24 20.90 7.03
CA ASP A 582 19.93 21.07 8.45
C ASP A 582 20.90 20.33 9.37
N TYR A 583 21.61 19.32 8.88
CA TYR A 583 22.55 18.54 9.71
C TYR A 583 23.62 19.45 10.35
N LYS A 584 24.31 20.25 9.52
CA LYS A 584 25.35 21.20 9.99
C LYS A 584 24.81 22.26 10.96
N ARG A 585 23.56 22.70 10.75
CA ARG A 585 22.90 23.67 11.63
C ARG A 585 22.59 23.06 13.00
N LEU A 586 22.16 21.80 13.02
CA LEU A 586 21.79 21.07 14.23
C LEU A 586 23.00 20.51 15.00
N GLU A 587 24.11 20.22 14.32
CA GLU A 587 25.35 19.67 14.91
C GLU A 587 25.84 20.53 16.08
N LYS A 588 25.63 21.86 16.02
CA LYS A 588 25.94 22.79 17.11
C LYS A 588 25.10 22.57 18.38
N LEU A 589 23.99 21.88 18.29
CA LEU A 589 23.14 21.55 19.43
C LEU A 589 23.59 20.27 20.16
N GLY A 590 24.56 19.50 19.61
CA GLY A 590 25.05 18.23 20.13
C GLY A 590 24.11 17.05 19.88
N ASN A 591 24.61 15.84 20.07
CA ASN A 591 23.85 14.58 19.99
C ASN A 591 23.05 14.40 18.68
N ILE A 592 23.60 14.76 17.52
CA ILE A 592 23.01 14.53 16.21
C ILE A 592 23.46 13.16 15.69
N LEU A 593 22.53 12.40 15.11
CA LEU A 593 22.76 11.08 14.53
C LEU A 593 22.51 11.10 13.04
N ASP A 594 23.46 10.58 12.29
CA ASP A 594 23.24 10.23 10.89
C ASP A 594 22.43 8.95 10.81
N ILE A 595 21.26 9.02 10.20
CA ILE A 595 20.31 7.89 10.08
C ILE A 595 20.84 6.73 9.23
N ASP A 596 21.87 6.94 8.40
CA ASP A 596 22.50 5.91 7.57
C ASP A 596 23.74 5.29 8.24
N SER A 597 24.03 5.64 9.52
CA SER A 597 25.17 5.14 10.26
C SER A 597 24.85 3.89 11.10
N ASP A 598 25.85 3.03 11.29
CA ASP A 598 25.78 1.90 12.24
C ASP A 598 25.50 2.37 13.68
N ARG A 599 25.96 3.57 14.04
CA ARG A 599 25.66 4.18 15.33
C ARG A 599 24.17 4.42 15.51
N TYR A 600 23.47 4.89 14.46
CA TYR A 600 22.02 5.05 14.51
C TYR A 600 21.32 3.70 14.71
N ILE A 601 21.69 2.68 13.93
CA ILE A 601 21.09 1.34 14.02
C ILE A 601 21.28 0.77 15.45
N ASN A 602 22.46 0.92 16.01
CA ASN A 602 22.73 0.44 17.37
C ASN A 602 21.90 1.18 18.43
N LEU A 603 21.84 2.52 18.37
CA LEU A 603 21.01 3.31 19.27
C LEU A 603 19.51 3.07 19.05
N PHE A 604 19.07 2.82 17.81
CA PHE A 604 17.70 2.48 17.50
C PHE A 604 17.25 1.18 18.17
N LEU A 605 18.09 0.15 18.15
CA LEU A 605 17.78 -1.15 18.79
C LEU A 605 17.77 -1.07 20.33
N HIS A 606 18.55 -0.17 20.92
CA HIS A 606 18.62 0.02 22.38
C HIS A 606 17.78 1.22 22.87
N GLY A 607 17.06 1.89 21.95
CA GLY A 607 16.24 3.04 22.28
C GLY A 607 15.03 2.70 23.16
N ASP A 608 14.72 3.56 24.13
CA ASP A 608 13.53 3.45 24.97
C ASP A 608 12.34 4.18 24.33
N LYS A 609 12.61 5.26 23.57
CA LYS A 609 11.56 6.06 22.92
C LYS A 609 11.99 6.54 21.54
N ILE A 610 11.07 6.41 20.61
CA ILE A 610 11.12 7.10 19.32
C ILE A 610 10.10 8.23 19.37
N ILE A 611 10.56 9.47 19.22
CA ILE A 611 9.71 10.67 19.31
C ILE A 611 9.75 11.37 17.97
N THR A 612 8.62 11.47 17.27
CA THR A 612 8.60 11.86 15.86
C THR A 612 7.46 12.80 15.51
N SER A 613 7.73 13.75 14.61
CA SER A 613 6.68 14.59 14.00
C SER A 613 6.03 13.95 12.78
N ILE A 614 6.60 12.85 12.22
CA ILE A 614 6.10 12.21 11.02
C ILE A 614 5.74 10.75 11.24
N SER A 615 4.83 10.24 10.41
CA SER A 615 4.29 8.89 10.53
C SER A 615 4.84 7.91 9.48
N ASN A 616 5.97 8.23 8.87
CA ASN A 616 6.60 7.39 7.84
C ASN A 616 7.17 6.10 8.44
N SER A 617 7.11 5.02 7.67
CA SER A 617 7.54 3.68 8.15
C SER A 617 9.01 3.61 8.55
N TRP A 618 9.90 4.33 7.87
CA TRP A 618 11.34 4.31 8.18
C TRP A 618 11.66 4.74 9.63
N VAL A 619 10.82 5.60 10.22
CA VAL A 619 10.98 6.08 11.61
C VAL A 619 10.98 4.94 12.62
N THR A 620 10.10 3.98 12.43
CA THR A 620 9.91 2.82 13.34
C THR A 620 10.40 1.51 12.73
N ASN A 621 10.83 1.54 11.48
CA ASN A 621 11.29 0.38 10.74
C ASN A 621 12.34 0.74 9.67
N PRO A 622 13.59 1.03 10.05
CA PRO A 622 14.67 1.26 9.08
C PRO A 622 15.06 0.01 8.28
N PHE A 623 14.59 -1.17 8.68
CA PHE A 623 14.91 -2.46 8.05
C PHE A 623 13.92 -2.90 6.97
N ASN A 624 12.86 -2.14 6.69
CA ASN A 624 11.81 -2.46 5.72
C ASN A 624 11.24 -3.88 5.90
N SER A 625 11.18 -4.68 4.84
CA SER A 625 10.67 -6.06 4.88
C SER A 625 11.52 -7.02 5.72
N SER A 626 12.74 -6.62 6.07
CA SER A 626 13.69 -7.41 6.88
C SER A 626 13.48 -7.28 8.39
N LEU A 627 12.65 -6.33 8.85
CA LEU A 627 12.29 -6.19 10.26
C LEU A 627 11.84 -7.51 10.90
N LYS A 628 11.21 -8.38 10.13
CA LYS A 628 10.75 -9.71 10.56
C LYS A 628 11.84 -10.60 11.17
N TYR A 629 13.11 -10.30 10.94
CA TYR A 629 14.25 -11.07 11.47
C TYR A 629 14.74 -10.61 12.84
N ILE A 630 14.34 -9.40 13.26
CA ILE A 630 14.86 -8.77 14.49
C ILE A 630 13.80 -8.02 15.29
N ARG A 631 12.51 -8.19 14.97
CA ARG A 631 11.47 -7.42 15.65
C ARG A 631 11.32 -7.72 17.15
N ASP A 632 11.83 -8.84 17.60
CA ASP A 632 11.96 -9.21 19.02
C ASP A 632 12.97 -8.34 19.78
N LEU A 633 13.91 -7.70 19.08
CA LEU A 633 14.87 -6.77 19.66
C LEU A 633 14.33 -5.34 19.83
N ILE A 634 13.14 -5.06 19.32
CA ILE A 634 12.54 -3.71 19.34
C ILE A 634 11.61 -3.58 20.55
N HIS A 635 11.96 -2.68 21.45
CA HIS A 635 11.26 -2.51 22.74
C HIS A 635 10.79 -1.05 22.98
N PHE A 636 11.08 -0.11 22.09
CA PHE A 636 10.80 1.29 22.29
C PHE A 636 9.29 1.64 22.21
N ASP A 637 8.92 2.64 23.00
CA ASP A 637 7.65 3.34 22.85
C ASP A 637 7.73 4.39 21.75
N VAL A 638 6.64 4.55 20.95
CA VAL A 638 6.56 5.59 19.93
C VAL A 638 5.68 6.74 20.40
N VAL A 639 6.27 7.93 20.49
CA VAL A 639 5.58 9.20 20.78
C VAL A 639 5.41 9.98 19.46
N PHE A 640 4.18 10.17 19.04
CA PHE A 640 3.88 10.91 17.81
C PHE A 640 3.50 12.35 18.12
N LEU A 641 4.39 13.29 17.78
CA LEU A 641 4.23 14.73 18.00
C LEU A 641 3.32 15.39 16.97
N GLN A 642 2.99 14.70 15.89
CA GLN A 642 2.33 15.18 14.68
C GLN A 642 3.18 16.14 13.84
N HIS A 643 2.83 16.21 12.55
CA HIS A 643 3.36 17.19 11.61
C HIS A 643 2.52 18.48 11.56
N GLY A 644 1.25 18.40 11.94
CA GLY A 644 0.28 19.50 11.96
C GLY A 644 -1.06 19.02 12.49
N ILE A 645 -1.94 19.93 12.88
CA ILE A 645 -3.25 19.60 13.43
C ILE A 645 -4.04 18.75 12.42
N ILE A 646 -4.47 17.57 12.84
CA ILE A 646 -5.26 16.65 12.03
C ILE A 646 -6.71 17.14 12.00
N LYS A 647 -7.20 17.49 10.83
CA LYS A 647 -8.56 17.95 10.59
C LYS A 647 -9.43 16.99 9.78
N ASP A 648 -8.78 16.16 8.96
CA ASP A 648 -9.41 15.17 8.09
C ASP A 648 -9.46 13.77 8.73
N ASP A 649 -10.30 12.85 8.23
CA ASP A 649 -10.32 11.46 8.71
C ASP A 649 -9.11 10.68 8.16
N LEU A 650 -8.10 10.52 9.01
CA LEU A 650 -6.89 9.74 8.73
C LEU A 650 -6.91 8.36 9.41
N SER A 651 -8.06 7.89 9.88
CA SER A 651 -8.16 6.65 10.67
C SER A 651 -7.67 5.40 9.91
N LYS A 652 -7.81 5.34 8.59
CA LYS A 652 -7.28 4.24 7.79
C LYS A 652 -5.75 4.14 7.85
N TYR A 653 -5.07 5.28 8.03
CA TYR A 653 -3.61 5.36 8.04
C TYR A 653 -3.04 5.41 9.45
N LEU A 654 -3.61 6.25 10.34
CA LEU A 654 -3.08 6.54 11.66
C LEU A 654 -3.69 5.69 12.79
N ASN A 655 -4.48 4.66 12.48
CA ASN A 655 -5.02 3.80 13.54
C ASN A 655 -3.93 3.01 14.26
N ARG A 656 -4.24 2.55 15.46
CA ARG A 656 -3.31 1.87 16.35
C ARG A 656 -2.70 0.60 15.75
N PHE A 657 -3.46 -0.18 14.96
CA PHE A 657 -2.95 -1.40 14.34
C PHE A 657 -1.97 -1.16 13.19
N ASN A 658 -1.89 0.07 12.68
CA ASN A 658 -0.93 0.47 11.65
C ASN A 658 0.29 1.18 12.24
N LYS A 659 0.14 1.85 13.42
CA LYS A 659 1.17 2.75 13.96
C LYS A 659 1.61 2.42 15.39
N ASN A 660 0.75 1.84 16.20
CA ASN A 660 0.99 1.48 17.60
C ASN A 660 1.64 2.60 18.44
N TYR A 661 1.16 3.85 18.26
CA TYR A 661 1.68 4.97 19.06
C TYR A 661 1.34 4.78 20.54
N SER A 662 2.36 4.89 21.35
CA SER A 662 2.19 4.87 22.80
C SER A 662 1.57 6.17 23.31
N LEU A 663 2.01 7.31 22.75
CA LEU A 663 1.41 8.62 22.93
C LEU A 663 1.22 9.31 21.59
N PHE A 664 0.08 9.98 21.46
CA PHE A 664 -0.30 10.73 20.27
C PHE A 664 -0.69 12.15 20.73
N VAL A 665 0.15 13.11 20.41
CA VAL A 665 -0.01 14.52 20.79
C VAL A 665 -1.18 15.15 20.03
N THR A 666 -1.97 15.99 20.67
CA THR A 666 -2.99 16.84 20.05
C THR A 666 -2.89 18.27 20.53
N SER A 667 -3.33 19.21 19.71
CA SER A 667 -3.26 20.64 19.98
C SER A 667 -4.58 21.25 20.44
N THR A 668 -5.70 20.64 20.05
CA THR A 668 -7.03 21.20 20.31
C THR A 668 -8.00 20.17 20.89
N LYS A 669 -9.00 20.63 21.64
CA LYS A 669 -10.04 19.76 22.21
C LYS A 669 -10.85 19.03 21.12
N LYS A 670 -11.09 19.66 19.96
CA LYS A 670 -11.82 19.04 18.85
C LYS A 670 -11.01 17.89 18.23
N GLU A 671 -9.74 18.13 17.99
CA GLU A 671 -8.80 17.11 17.49
C GLU A 671 -8.70 15.93 18.47
N TYR A 672 -8.47 16.23 19.77
CA TYR A 672 -8.42 15.21 20.82
C TYR A 672 -9.66 14.29 20.80
N LYS A 673 -10.86 14.88 20.73
CA LYS A 673 -12.12 14.12 20.64
C LYS A 673 -12.22 13.31 19.35
N SER A 674 -11.75 13.86 18.23
CA SER A 674 -11.77 13.19 16.93
C SER A 674 -10.90 11.93 16.92
N LEU A 675 -9.72 11.99 17.53
CA LEU A 675 -8.81 10.85 17.60
C LEU A 675 -9.25 9.75 18.58
N LEU A 676 -10.15 10.07 19.52
CA LEU A 676 -10.82 9.09 20.36
C LEU A 676 -11.95 8.33 19.64
N ASN A 677 -12.24 8.66 18.36
CA ASN A 677 -13.19 7.88 17.57
C ASN A 677 -12.74 6.41 17.48
N PRO A 678 -13.64 5.44 17.65
CA PRO A 678 -13.33 4.00 17.60
C PRO A 678 -12.56 3.56 16.35
N LYS A 679 -12.68 4.27 15.22
CA LYS A 679 -11.92 3.99 14.00
C LYS A 679 -10.39 4.05 14.21
N TYR A 680 -9.91 4.96 15.06
CA TYR A 680 -8.48 5.08 15.36
C TYR A 680 -7.99 4.02 16.35
N PHE A 681 -8.89 3.47 17.16
CA PHE A 681 -8.61 2.46 18.19
C PHE A 681 -7.55 2.88 19.21
N TYR A 682 -7.47 4.19 19.51
CA TYR A 682 -6.74 4.76 20.65
C TYR A 682 -7.72 5.14 21.76
N ASN A 683 -7.22 5.27 22.97
CA ASN A 683 -7.98 5.72 24.14
C ASN A 683 -7.33 6.92 24.84
N THR A 684 -7.89 7.34 25.93
CA THR A 684 -7.41 8.48 26.74
C THR A 684 -6.01 8.30 27.31
N ASN A 685 -5.50 7.06 27.37
CA ASN A 685 -4.13 6.79 27.79
C ASN A 685 -3.10 6.95 26.64
N ASN A 686 -3.56 6.96 25.39
CA ASN A 686 -2.73 7.18 24.22
C ASN A 686 -2.80 8.59 23.68
N ILE A 687 -3.99 9.19 23.67
CA ILE A 687 -4.19 10.55 23.14
C ILE A 687 -3.98 11.57 24.25
N ILE A 688 -3.11 12.54 23.99
CA ILE A 688 -2.79 13.61 24.96
C ILE A 688 -3.02 14.99 24.34
N LEU A 689 -3.55 15.90 25.15
CA LEU A 689 -3.82 17.28 24.77
C LEU A 689 -2.75 18.19 25.40
N THR A 690 -1.76 18.59 24.63
CA THR A 690 -0.57 19.31 25.11
C THR A 690 -0.25 20.57 24.29
N GLY A 691 -0.78 20.68 23.07
CA GLY A 691 -0.27 21.63 22.07
C GLY A 691 0.94 21.04 21.30
N LEU A 692 1.37 21.75 20.28
CA LEU A 692 2.50 21.32 19.42
C LEU A 692 3.80 22.00 19.87
N PRO A 693 4.93 21.28 20.02
CA PRO A 693 6.22 21.86 20.45
C PRO A 693 6.68 23.07 19.65
N ARG A 694 6.50 23.09 18.31
CA ARG A 694 6.89 24.23 17.48
C ARG A 694 6.11 25.51 17.75
N TYR A 695 4.95 25.42 18.41
CA TYR A 695 4.18 26.60 18.79
C TYR A 695 4.84 27.39 19.91
N ASP A 696 5.71 26.77 20.72
CA ASP A 696 6.52 27.49 21.71
C ASP A 696 7.40 28.54 21.03
N ASN A 697 8.02 28.18 19.88
CA ASN A 697 8.84 29.10 19.14
C ASN A 697 8.02 30.18 18.42
N LEU A 698 6.86 29.83 17.89
CA LEU A 698 5.97 30.83 17.27
C LEU A 698 5.46 31.84 18.31
N GLU A 699 5.09 31.39 19.50
CA GLU A 699 4.65 32.26 20.60
C GLU A 699 5.75 33.23 21.04
N LYS A 700 6.96 32.71 21.21
CA LYS A 700 8.14 33.48 21.60
C LYS A 700 8.53 34.56 20.59
N LEU A 701 8.37 34.29 19.29
CA LEU A 701 8.85 35.17 18.24
C LEU A 701 7.78 36.08 17.66
N LYS A 702 6.49 35.83 17.88
CA LYS A 702 5.39 36.57 17.23
C LYS A 702 5.42 38.10 17.42
N ASP A 703 5.88 38.56 18.56
CA ASP A 703 5.94 39.98 18.89
C ASP A 703 7.31 40.61 18.60
N ASN A 704 8.33 39.77 18.24
CA ASN A 704 9.71 40.19 18.01
C ASN A 704 10.14 40.19 16.53
N VAL A 705 9.24 39.78 15.64
CA VAL A 705 9.51 39.73 14.20
C VAL A 705 8.62 40.77 13.50
N GLU A 706 9.24 41.63 12.69
CA GLU A 706 8.51 42.57 11.84
C GLU A 706 7.78 41.81 10.73
N VAL A 707 6.47 42.05 10.65
CA VAL A 707 5.62 41.43 9.62
C VAL A 707 5.76 42.25 8.34
N GLU A 708 6.35 41.65 7.34
CA GLU A 708 6.53 42.23 6.01
C GLU A 708 5.22 42.30 5.23
N LYS A 709 5.09 43.26 4.33
CA LYS A 709 4.02 43.32 3.32
C LYS A 709 4.19 42.20 2.29
N LYS A 710 3.89 40.99 2.72
CA LYS A 710 4.14 39.75 1.97
C LYS A 710 2.93 38.82 1.99
N ILE A 711 2.51 38.38 0.81
CA ILE A 711 1.47 37.35 0.60
C ILE A 711 2.16 36.02 0.31
N ILE A 712 1.76 34.98 1.02
CA ILE A 712 2.26 33.63 0.76
C ILE A 712 1.15 32.71 0.25
N ILE A 713 1.47 31.91 -0.75
CA ILE A 713 0.59 30.90 -1.31
C ILE A 713 1.25 29.53 -1.06
N ILE A 714 0.60 28.68 -0.24
CA ILE A 714 1.15 27.37 0.16
C ILE A 714 0.04 26.32 0.01
N PRO A 715 -0.14 25.75 -1.18
CA PRO A 715 -1.17 24.74 -1.41
C PRO A 715 -0.71 23.34 -1.00
N THR A 716 -1.66 22.44 -0.79
CA THR A 716 -1.38 21.03 -0.56
C THR A 716 -1.25 20.25 -1.87
N TRP A 717 -0.64 19.08 -1.81
CA TRP A 717 -0.50 18.18 -2.95
C TRP A 717 -1.81 17.44 -3.27
N ARG A 718 -1.89 16.81 -4.44
CA ARG A 718 -3.03 15.97 -4.86
C ARG A 718 -2.55 14.54 -5.12
N MET A 719 -3.30 13.56 -4.65
CA MET A 719 -2.95 12.13 -4.77
C MET A 719 -2.93 11.68 -6.24
N ASN A 720 -3.87 12.16 -7.04
CA ASN A 720 -4.08 11.79 -8.45
C ASN A 720 -3.06 12.41 -9.42
N ILE A 721 -2.35 13.46 -9.01
CA ILE A 721 -1.34 14.13 -9.84
C ILE A 721 0.06 14.09 -9.23
N LYS A 722 0.21 13.40 -8.09
CA LYS A 722 1.50 13.22 -7.43
C LYS A 722 2.44 12.43 -8.33
N GLY A 723 3.53 13.05 -8.75
CA GLY A 723 4.62 12.40 -9.48
C GLY A 723 5.32 11.29 -8.69
N THR A 724 6.13 10.51 -9.37
CA THR A 724 7.01 9.52 -8.77
C THR A 724 8.12 10.22 -7.96
N ARG A 725 8.60 9.53 -6.93
CA ARG A 725 9.79 9.96 -6.20
C ARG A 725 10.97 9.10 -6.61
N ASP A 726 12.12 9.72 -6.72
CA ASP A 726 13.37 8.98 -6.83
C ASP A 726 13.56 8.09 -5.60
N LEU A 727 13.87 6.82 -5.82
CA LEU A 727 13.96 5.83 -4.73
C LEU A 727 15.21 6.00 -3.87
N ILE A 728 16.23 6.70 -4.40
CA ILE A 728 17.51 6.93 -3.71
C ILE A 728 17.48 8.27 -2.98
N THR A 729 17.08 9.32 -3.69
CA THR A 729 17.10 10.69 -3.16
C THR A 729 15.81 11.10 -2.47
N TYR A 730 14.73 10.32 -2.61
CA TYR A 730 13.37 10.62 -2.14
C TYR A 730 12.79 11.95 -2.66
N LYS A 731 13.45 12.62 -3.59
CA LYS A 731 12.96 13.85 -4.23
C LYS A 731 11.86 13.53 -5.24
N SER A 732 10.98 14.50 -5.48
CA SER A 732 9.98 14.37 -6.54
C SER A 732 10.68 14.43 -7.91
N ILE A 733 10.25 13.56 -8.83
CA ILE A 733 10.74 13.58 -10.21
C ILE A 733 9.85 14.53 -11.01
N HIS A 734 10.47 15.36 -11.87
CA HIS A 734 9.75 16.27 -12.74
C HIS A 734 8.82 15.51 -13.70
N SER A 735 7.65 16.07 -13.98
CA SER A 735 6.65 15.47 -14.87
C SER A 735 6.15 16.52 -15.87
N ASP A 736 6.40 16.32 -17.15
CA ASP A 736 5.99 17.24 -18.21
C ASP A 736 4.46 17.35 -18.36
N THR A 737 3.72 16.34 -17.87
CA THR A 737 2.25 16.38 -17.89
C THR A 737 1.63 17.21 -16.77
N PHE A 738 2.43 17.65 -15.80
CA PHE A 738 1.94 18.46 -14.67
C PHE A 738 1.31 19.78 -15.13
N ILE A 739 1.86 20.41 -16.15
CA ILE A 739 1.34 21.66 -16.74
C ILE A 739 -0.09 21.53 -17.29
N ASN A 740 -0.53 20.33 -17.62
CA ASN A 740 -1.89 20.08 -18.14
C ASN A 740 -2.95 19.95 -17.03
N THR A 741 -2.52 19.86 -15.75
CA THR A 741 -3.42 19.68 -14.61
C THR A 741 -4.19 20.94 -14.28
N GLU A 742 -5.43 20.80 -13.78
CA GLU A 742 -6.22 21.90 -13.25
C GLU A 742 -5.51 22.60 -12.08
N TYR A 743 -4.77 21.86 -11.28
CA TYR A 743 -3.95 22.39 -10.18
C TYR A 743 -2.90 23.38 -10.69
N PHE A 744 -2.11 23.00 -11.70
CA PHE A 744 -1.09 23.90 -12.27
C PHE A 744 -1.74 25.13 -12.90
N LYS A 745 -2.74 24.93 -13.76
CA LYS A 745 -3.44 26.03 -14.46
C LYS A 745 -4.01 27.04 -13.46
N PHE A 746 -4.66 26.55 -12.42
CA PHE A 746 -5.26 27.42 -11.40
C PHE A 746 -4.21 28.29 -10.69
N TYR A 747 -3.16 27.70 -10.15
CA TYR A 747 -2.16 28.47 -9.39
C TYR A 747 -1.26 29.32 -10.29
N ASN A 748 -0.93 28.84 -11.50
CA ASN A 748 -0.18 29.64 -12.46
C ASN A 748 -0.96 30.88 -12.92
N ASN A 749 -2.27 30.73 -13.15
CA ASN A 749 -3.13 31.86 -13.49
C ASN A 749 -3.34 32.81 -12.29
N LEU A 750 -3.46 32.29 -11.06
CA LEU A 750 -3.62 33.11 -9.86
C LEU A 750 -2.41 34.03 -9.64
N ILE A 751 -1.18 33.50 -9.70
CA ILE A 751 0.03 34.30 -9.46
C ILE A 751 0.34 35.28 -10.61
N ASN A 752 -0.26 35.13 -11.77
CA ASN A 752 -0.11 35.98 -12.93
C ASN A 752 -1.36 36.82 -13.28
N GLU A 753 -2.35 36.84 -12.35
CA GLU A 753 -3.58 37.60 -12.58
C GLU A 753 -3.32 39.11 -12.52
N GLU A 754 -3.62 39.80 -13.59
CA GLU A 754 -3.23 41.21 -13.78
C GLU A 754 -3.76 42.15 -12.70
N LYS A 755 -5.04 41.99 -12.30
CA LYS A 755 -5.66 42.81 -11.24
C LYS A 755 -4.97 42.61 -9.90
N LEU A 756 -4.58 41.36 -9.57
CA LEU A 756 -3.83 41.02 -8.37
C LEU A 756 -2.45 41.69 -8.39
N LEU A 757 -1.71 41.54 -9.49
CA LEU A 757 -0.38 42.11 -9.62
C LEU A 757 -0.39 43.63 -9.50
N LEU A 758 -1.38 44.29 -10.11
CA LEU A 758 -1.55 45.74 -10.04
C LEU A 758 -1.78 46.19 -8.61
N ILE A 759 -2.73 45.59 -7.89
CA ILE A 759 -3.07 46.01 -6.51
C ILE A 759 -1.93 45.74 -5.52
N MET A 760 -1.21 44.60 -5.70
CA MET A 760 -0.06 44.29 -4.87
C MET A 760 1.06 45.32 -5.08
N LYS A 761 1.34 45.71 -6.33
CA LYS A 761 2.32 46.75 -6.66
C LYS A 761 1.93 48.12 -6.04
N GLN A 762 0.67 48.51 -6.16
CA GLN A 762 0.17 49.79 -5.61
C GLN A 762 0.30 49.86 -4.07
N ASN A 763 0.20 48.73 -3.37
CA ASN A 763 0.30 48.67 -1.93
C ASN A 763 1.69 48.23 -1.41
N ASN A 764 2.69 48.07 -2.29
CA ASN A 764 4.04 47.63 -2.00
C ASN A 764 4.08 46.23 -1.36
N TYR A 765 3.25 45.29 -1.83
CA TYR A 765 3.28 43.89 -1.42
C TYR A 765 4.11 43.03 -2.38
N SER A 766 4.89 42.11 -1.81
CA SER A 766 5.53 41.00 -2.53
C SER A 766 4.76 39.71 -2.33
N GLY A 767 4.99 38.72 -3.21
CA GLY A 767 4.36 37.42 -3.13
C GLY A 767 5.39 36.27 -3.16
N ILE A 768 5.12 35.21 -2.42
CA ILE A 768 5.85 33.96 -2.49
C ILE A 768 4.87 32.82 -2.75
N PHE A 769 5.13 32.04 -3.78
CA PHE A 769 4.46 30.78 -4.04
C PHE A 769 5.39 29.62 -3.68
N CYS A 770 5.07 28.90 -2.60
CA CYS A 770 5.86 27.77 -2.10
C CYS A 770 5.16 26.47 -2.40
N LEU A 771 5.73 25.65 -3.28
CA LEU A 771 5.18 24.36 -3.64
C LEU A 771 5.30 23.34 -2.50
N HIS A 772 4.32 22.44 -2.43
CA HIS A 772 4.43 21.30 -1.53
C HIS A 772 5.62 20.42 -1.94
N PRO A 773 6.39 19.83 -1.01
CA PRO A 773 7.56 18.98 -1.32
C PRO A 773 7.30 17.81 -2.28
N CYS A 774 6.04 17.37 -2.43
CA CYS A 774 5.65 16.37 -3.44
C CYS A 774 5.67 16.92 -4.89
N PHE A 775 5.73 18.22 -5.06
CA PHE A 775 5.77 18.94 -6.35
C PHE A 775 6.98 19.84 -6.47
N SER A 776 7.97 19.69 -5.59
CA SER A 776 9.13 20.60 -5.57
C SER A 776 9.87 20.66 -6.90
N SER A 777 9.96 19.55 -7.65
CA SER A 777 10.61 19.50 -8.98
C SER A 777 9.89 20.30 -10.07
N GLN A 778 8.63 20.70 -9.84
CA GLN A 778 7.80 21.43 -10.80
C GLN A 778 7.87 22.95 -10.65
N TRP A 779 8.74 23.48 -9.77
CA TRP A 779 8.80 24.91 -9.50
C TRP A 779 9.17 25.72 -10.75
N THR A 780 9.93 25.16 -11.67
CA THR A 780 10.36 25.78 -12.93
C THR A 780 9.25 25.88 -13.96
N ASP A 781 8.15 25.13 -13.82
CA ASP A 781 7.03 25.15 -14.75
C ASP A 781 6.18 26.42 -14.59
N PHE A 782 6.20 27.02 -13.40
CA PHE A 782 5.39 28.20 -13.11
C PHE A 782 6.01 29.48 -13.66
N HIS A 783 5.18 30.33 -14.26
CA HIS A 783 5.60 31.62 -14.77
C HIS A 783 5.83 32.60 -13.61
N GLN A 784 7.08 32.91 -13.34
CA GLN A 784 7.48 33.90 -12.35
C GLN A 784 7.31 35.33 -12.88
N ASN A 785 7.09 36.28 -11.98
CA ASN A 785 7.00 37.68 -12.34
C ASN A 785 7.72 38.57 -11.28
N LYS A 786 7.69 39.90 -11.46
CA LYS A 786 8.40 40.81 -10.53
C LYS A 786 7.79 40.90 -9.12
N ILE A 787 6.59 40.35 -8.90
CA ILE A 787 5.86 40.44 -7.64
C ILE A 787 5.86 39.08 -6.94
N PHE A 788 5.57 37.98 -7.67
CA PHE A 788 5.58 36.63 -7.13
C PHE A 788 6.89 35.90 -7.49
N SER A 789 7.59 35.41 -6.47
CA SER A 789 8.66 34.42 -6.59
C SER A 789 8.10 33.03 -6.34
N VAL A 790 8.43 32.06 -7.21
CA VAL A 790 8.14 30.64 -7.00
C VAL A 790 9.36 29.98 -6.40
N ILE A 791 9.20 29.28 -5.28
CA ILE A 791 10.32 28.66 -4.56
C ILE A 791 10.13 27.16 -4.39
N GLU A 792 11.21 26.41 -4.60
CA GLU A 792 11.23 24.95 -4.44
C GLU A 792 11.04 24.51 -2.98
N THR A 793 11.74 25.16 -2.07
CA THR A 793 11.74 24.85 -0.64
C THR A 793 11.76 26.13 0.20
N CYS A 794 11.18 26.10 1.39
CA CYS A 794 11.18 27.22 2.30
C CYS A 794 11.39 26.80 3.75
N ASP A 795 11.84 27.74 4.58
CA ASP A 795 11.71 27.67 6.01
C ASP A 795 10.29 28.12 6.39
N TYR A 796 9.41 27.16 6.64
CA TYR A 796 8.00 27.42 6.88
C TYR A 796 7.77 28.33 8.09
N GLN A 797 8.49 28.15 9.21
CA GLN A 797 8.30 28.98 10.38
C GLN A 797 8.68 30.44 10.14
N ASN A 798 9.82 30.66 9.53
CA ASN A 798 10.28 32.00 9.19
C ASN A 798 9.34 32.68 8.20
N LEU A 799 8.88 31.94 7.18
CA LEU A 799 7.95 32.44 6.19
C LEU A 799 6.58 32.83 6.82
N ILE A 800 6.08 31.99 7.73
CA ILE A 800 4.82 32.24 8.46
C ILE A 800 4.94 33.46 9.39
N LEU A 801 6.07 33.59 10.10
CA LEU A 801 6.31 34.70 11.01
C LEU A 801 6.38 36.05 10.27
N ASN A 802 7.05 36.10 9.13
CA ASN A 802 7.34 37.35 8.41
C ASN A 802 6.22 37.77 7.43
N SER A 803 5.26 36.90 7.11
CA SER A 803 4.23 37.21 6.12
C SER A 803 2.94 37.73 6.75
N SER A 804 2.19 38.56 5.99
CA SER A 804 0.97 39.20 6.46
C SER A 804 -0.33 38.50 6.05
N LEU A 805 -0.34 37.72 4.95
CA LEU A 805 -1.52 37.02 4.43
C LEU A 805 -1.14 35.65 3.87
N LEU A 806 -1.92 34.63 4.21
CA LEU A 806 -1.80 33.27 3.66
C LEU A 806 -2.97 32.93 2.74
N ILE A 807 -2.64 32.47 1.53
CA ILE A 807 -3.58 31.78 0.66
C ILE A 807 -3.20 30.29 0.63
N THR A 808 -4.15 29.44 0.93
CA THR A 808 -3.94 28.00 0.93
C THR A 808 -5.24 27.29 0.57
N ASP A 809 -5.16 25.96 0.40
CA ASP A 809 -6.34 25.14 0.12
C ASP A 809 -6.67 24.21 1.31
N TYR A 810 -6.21 22.96 1.28
CA TYR A 810 -6.48 21.93 2.30
C TYR A 810 -5.26 21.69 3.21
N SER A 811 -4.20 22.47 3.10
CA SER A 811 -2.98 22.31 3.92
C SER A 811 -3.22 22.66 5.37
N SER A 812 -2.69 21.85 6.30
CA SER A 812 -2.74 22.13 7.74
C SER A 812 -1.90 23.34 8.17
N ILE A 813 -1.10 23.92 7.27
CA ILE A 813 -0.25 25.09 7.53
C ILE A 813 -1.06 26.31 7.98
N PHE A 814 -2.35 26.40 7.57
CA PHE A 814 -3.21 27.49 7.98
C PHE A 814 -3.46 27.53 9.48
N PHE A 815 -3.35 26.41 10.20
CA PHE A 815 -3.45 26.41 11.66
C PHE A 815 -2.30 27.19 12.29
N ASP A 816 -1.08 27.04 11.79
CA ASP A 816 0.10 27.75 12.29
C ASP A 816 -0.03 29.26 12.03
N PHE A 817 -0.54 29.62 10.85
CA PHE A 817 -0.77 31.01 10.48
C PHE A 817 -1.90 31.66 11.32
N ALA A 818 -3.00 30.94 11.50
CA ALA A 818 -4.12 31.37 12.35
C ALA A 818 -3.73 31.44 13.83
N TYR A 819 -2.82 30.56 14.30
CA TYR A 819 -2.29 30.62 15.66
C TYR A 819 -1.62 31.96 15.94
N LEU A 820 -0.92 32.53 14.97
CA LEU A 820 -0.33 33.89 15.02
C LEU A 820 -1.36 35.01 14.81
N ARG A 821 -2.66 34.69 14.71
CA ARG A 821 -3.77 35.64 14.51
C ARG A 821 -3.64 36.45 13.22
N LYS A 822 -3.15 35.82 12.15
CA LYS A 822 -3.01 36.39 10.81
C LYS A 822 -4.11 35.90 9.87
N PRO A 823 -4.56 36.71 8.88
CA PRO A 823 -5.64 36.34 7.96
C PRO A 823 -5.26 35.24 6.99
N VAL A 824 -6.22 34.35 6.71
CA VAL A 824 -6.11 33.22 5.79
C VAL A 824 -7.22 33.30 4.75
N ILE A 825 -6.93 32.92 3.48
CA ILE A 825 -7.92 32.71 2.41
C ILE A 825 -7.81 31.28 1.95
N TYR A 826 -8.95 30.55 1.87
CA TYR A 826 -9.00 29.17 1.40
C TYR A 826 -9.39 29.11 -0.08
N ALA A 827 -8.53 28.51 -0.91
CA ALA A 827 -8.71 28.30 -2.35
C ALA A 827 -9.27 26.88 -2.63
N HIS A 828 -10.59 26.71 -2.62
CA HIS A 828 -11.27 25.42 -2.79
C HIS A 828 -11.84 25.25 -4.20
N PHE A 829 -11.01 25.41 -5.23
CA PHE A 829 -11.44 25.32 -6.63
C PHE A 829 -11.77 23.88 -7.09
N ASP A 830 -11.21 22.88 -6.43
CA ASP A 830 -11.31 21.46 -6.79
C ASP A 830 -11.87 20.60 -5.62
N TYR A 831 -12.76 21.14 -4.80
CA TYR A 831 -13.20 20.50 -3.54
C TYR A 831 -13.72 19.08 -3.71
N ASP A 832 -14.63 18.83 -4.66
CA ASP A 832 -15.23 17.51 -4.86
C ASP A 832 -14.20 16.49 -5.36
N GLU A 833 -13.32 16.90 -6.26
CA GLU A 833 -12.23 16.08 -6.74
C GLU A 833 -11.26 15.72 -5.61
N TYR A 834 -10.85 16.70 -4.81
CA TYR A 834 -9.98 16.48 -3.65
C TYR A 834 -10.60 15.50 -2.66
N ARG A 835 -11.86 15.68 -2.27
CA ARG A 835 -12.55 14.80 -1.31
C ARG A 835 -12.74 13.38 -1.85
N SER A 836 -12.91 13.21 -3.13
CA SER A 836 -13.06 11.90 -3.75
C SER A 836 -11.75 11.13 -3.90
N ASN A 837 -10.62 11.81 -4.11
CA ASN A 837 -9.35 11.20 -4.48
C ASN A 837 -8.24 11.32 -3.42
N HIS A 838 -8.42 12.14 -2.38
CA HIS A 838 -7.39 12.40 -1.37
C HIS A 838 -7.83 12.00 0.03
N TYR A 839 -8.26 12.95 0.88
CA TYR A 839 -8.68 12.70 2.26
C TYR A 839 -10.19 12.87 2.43
N GLN A 840 -10.79 11.98 3.21
CA GLN A 840 -12.19 12.10 3.63
C GLN A 840 -12.33 13.22 4.66
N GLU A 841 -13.52 13.83 4.71
CA GLU A 841 -13.82 14.83 5.74
C GLU A 841 -13.68 14.26 7.14
N GLY A 842 -13.08 15.07 8.02
CA GLY A 842 -13.00 14.80 9.45
C GLY A 842 -13.95 15.70 10.25
N TYR A 843 -13.42 16.26 11.33
CA TYR A 843 -14.24 17.08 12.26
C TYR A 843 -14.28 18.58 11.93
N PHE A 844 -13.44 19.05 11.02
CA PHE A 844 -13.24 20.48 10.74
C PHE A 844 -14.02 20.92 9.50
N ASP A 845 -14.94 21.84 9.70
CA ASP A 845 -15.71 22.46 8.63
C ASP A 845 -15.12 23.84 8.29
N TYR A 846 -14.62 24.03 7.08
CA TYR A 846 -13.96 25.28 6.67
C TYR A 846 -14.87 26.51 6.72
N VAL A 847 -16.18 26.36 6.50
CA VAL A 847 -17.15 27.46 6.56
C VAL A 847 -17.50 27.82 8.00
N LYS A 848 -17.73 26.79 8.85
CA LYS A 848 -18.17 27.01 10.24
C LYS A 848 -17.00 27.24 11.21
N ASP A 849 -15.92 26.44 11.03
CA ASP A 849 -14.76 26.43 11.93
C ASP A 849 -13.57 27.21 11.37
N GLY A 850 -13.54 27.48 10.05
CA GLY A 850 -12.43 28.10 9.33
C GLY A 850 -12.12 29.53 9.82
N PHE A 851 -10.89 29.94 9.57
CA PHE A 851 -10.31 31.20 10.06
C PHE A 851 -10.20 32.27 8.97
N GLY A 852 -10.86 32.02 7.85
CA GLY A 852 -10.90 32.92 6.70
C GLY A 852 -12.01 32.54 5.71
N PRO A 853 -12.19 33.31 4.64
CA PRO A 853 -13.17 33.02 3.60
C PRO A 853 -12.77 31.82 2.75
N VAL A 854 -13.78 31.10 2.26
CA VAL A 854 -13.62 29.99 1.31
C VAL A 854 -13.99 30.46 -0.09
N CYS A 855 -13.03 30.51 -0.99
CA CYS A 855 -13.15 30.94 -2.37
C CYS A 855 -13.06 29.75 -3.33
N LYS A 856 -13.85 29.77 -4.41
CA LYS A 856 -13.91 28.67 -5.38
C LYS A 856 -13.25 28.98 -6.71
N ASP A 857 -12.94 30.23 -6.96
CA ASP A 857 -12.36 30.71 -8.23
C ASP A 857 -11.37 31.86 -7.98
N ILE A 858 -10.57 32.16 -8.99
CA ILE A 858 -9.51 33.20 -8.91
C ILE A 858 -10.11 34.57 -8.61
N LYS A 859 -11.25 34.90 -9.21
CA LYS A 859 -11.89 36.21 -9.00
C LYS A 859 -12.25 36.46 -7.54
N SER A 860 -12.88 35.49 -6.91
CA SER A 860 -13.25 35.60 -5.48
C SER A 860 -12.01 35.66 -4.57
N ILE A 861 -10.92 34.95 -4.90
CA ILE A 861 -9.65 35.06 -4.15
C ILE A 861 -9.07 36.46 -4.29
N VAL A 862 -9.02 37.00 -5.49
CA VAL A 862 -8.49 38.35 -5.75
C VAL A 862 -9.31 39.41 -5.04
N ASP A 863 -10.65 39.30 -5.05
CA ASP A 863 -11.53 40.27 -4.36
C ASP A 863 -11.31 40.22 -2.83
N GLU A 864 -11.11 39.01 -2.26
CA GLU A 864 -10.76 38.85 -0.83
C GLU A 864 -9.36 39.40 -0.50
N ILE A 865 -8.36 39.16 -1.38
CA ILE A 865 -7.03 39.76 -1.20
C ILE A 865 -7.14 41.29 -1.20
N ILE A 866 -7.86 41.89 -2.14
CA ILE A 866 -8.07 43.34 -2.19
C ILE A 866 -8.71 43.86 -0.88
N PHE A 867 -9.70 43.14 -0.35
CA PHE A 867 -10.30 43.47 0.93
C PHE A 867 -9.29 43.43 2.08
N GLU A 868 -8.48 42.37 2.19
CA GLU A 868 -7.48 42.23 3.24
C GLU A 868 -6.38 43.30 3.13
N LEU A 869 -5.92 43.64 1.92
CA LEU A 869 -4.90 44.68 1.73
C LEU A 869 -5.44 46.07 2.13
N LYS A 870 -6.69 46.40 1.80
CA LYS A 870 -7.35 47.63 2.23
C LYS A 870 -7.46 47.73 3.74
N ASN A 871 -7.56 46.61 4.44
CA ASN A 871 -7.64 46.51 5.90
C ASN A 871 -6.27 46.27 6.56
N ASN A 872 -5.17 46.50 5.86
CA ASN A 872 -3.78 46.24 6.31
C ASN A 872 -3.57 44.80 6.85
N CYS A 873 -4.27 43.81 6.28
CA CYS A 873 -4.26 42.42 6.71
C CYS A 873 -4.63 42.24 8.22
N ASN A 874 -5.45 43.11 8.76
CA ASN A 874 -5.96 42.97 10.13
C ASN A 874 -7.03 41.85 10.19
N LEU A 875 -6.84 40.89 11.09
CA LEU A 875 -7.74 39.77 11.23
C LEU A 875 -9.16 40.19 11.61
N ARG A 876 -10.16 39.78 10.85
CA ARG A 876 -11.58 40.04 11.10
C ARG A 876 -12.02 39.46 12.45
N ILE A 877 -12.86 40.21 13.19
CA ILE A 877 -13.26 39.89 14.56
C ILE A 877 -13.97 38.53 14.70
N ASN A 878 -14.74 38.11 13.69
CA ASN A 878 -15.40 36.82 13.68
C ASN A 878 -14.39 35.67 13.62
N TYR A 879 -13.32 35.79 12.82
CA TYR A 879 -12.26 34.78 12.72
C TYR A 879 -11.36 34.79 13.96
N LEU A 880 -11.08 35.95 14.53
CA LEU A 880 -10.39 36.07 15.82
C LEU A 880 -11.12 35.31 16.95
N ARG A 881 -12.46 35.44 17.02
CA ARG A 881 -13.29 34.71 18.00
C ARG A 881 -13.21 33.18 17.76
N ARG A 882 -13.21 32.72 16.49
CA ARG A 882 -13.07 31.32 16.16
C ARG A 882 -11.69 30.79 16.57
N ILE A 883 -10.61 31.49 16.28
CA ILE A 883 -9.24 31.16 16.66
C ILE A 883 -9.10 31.01 18.17
N LYS A 884 -9.59 32.04 18.97
CA LYS A 884 -9.55 31.97 20.44
C LYS A 884 -10.31 30.76 21.01
N LYS A 885 -11.39 30.33 20.36
CA LYS A 885 -12.17 29.16 20.78
C LYS A 885 -11.52 27.84 20.35
N PHE A 886 -10.77 27.83 19.28
CA PHE A 886 -10.21 26.64 18.67
C PHE A 886 -8.95 26.17 19.37
N PHE A 887 -7.97 27.05 19.56
CA PHE A 887 -6.69 26.68 20.21
C PHE A 887 -6.87 26.59 21.73
N THR A 888 -6.35 25.49 22.29
CA THR A 888 -6.46 25.22 23.73
C THR A 888 -5.39 25.97 24.52
N PHE A 889 -4.22 26.13 23.94
CA PHE A 889 -3.07 26.78 24.57
C PHE A 889 -2.54 27.91 23.69
N SER A 890 -2.09 28.99 24.31
CA SER A 890 -1.46 30.15 23.69
C SER A 890 -0.34 30.65 24.62
N ASP A 891 0.62 29.75 24.88
CA ASP A 891 1.78 29.94 25.75
C ASP A 891 2.99 29.19 25.22
N GLU A 892 4.16 29.37 25.83
CA GLU A 892 5.45 28.74 25.45
C GLU A 892 5.70 27.41 26.17
N ASN A 893 4.66 26.69 26.63
CA ASN A 893 4.83 25.52 27.50
C ASN A 893 4.37 24.20 26.85
N ASN A 894 4.22 24.15 25.52
CA ASN A 894 3.74 22.94 24.84
C ASN A 894 4.76 21.80 24.97
N SER A 895 6.04 22.09 24.76
CA SER A 895 7.14 21.10 24.93
C SER A 895 7.20 20.58 26.35
N GLU A 896 7.01 21.43 27.36
CA GLU A 896 6.98 21.04 28.75
C GLU A 896 5.81 20.11 29.07
N ARG A 897 4.62 20.40 28.54
CA ARG A 897 3.45 19.53 28.69
C ARG A 897 3.68 18.15 28.05
N VAL A 898 4.22 18.11 26.83
CA VAL A 898 4.60 16.86 26.16
C VAL A 898 5.58 16.08 27.02
N PHE A 899 6.62 16.70 27.51
CA PHE A 899 7.64 16.07 28.34
C PHE A 899 7.03 15.47 29.63
N LYS A 900 6.19 16.25 30.33
CA LYS A 900 5.49 15.76 31.54
C LYS A 900 4.59 14.54 31.25
N GLU A 901 3.86 14.53 30.12
CA GLU A 901 3.01 13.41 29.75
C GLU A 901 3.83 12.16 29.37
N ILE A 902 4.98 12.30 28.72
CA ILE A 902 5.90 11.19 28.44
C ILE A 902 6.38 10.55 29.76
N LEU A 903 6.75 11.36 30.76
CA LEU A 903 7.20 10.87 32.07
C LEU A 903 6.08 10.21 32.88
N LYS A 904 4.84 10.75 32.82
CA LYS A 904 3.68 10.18 33.53
C LYS A 904 3.30 8.79 33.04
N LYS A 905 3.57 8.47 31.77
CA LYS A 905 3.15 7.20 31.18
C LYS A 905 3.76 5.95 31.84
N LYS A 906 4.85 6.07 32.53
CA LYS A 906 5.42 5.00 33.34
C LYS A 906 4.50 4.52 34.49
N LYS A 907 3.41 5.25 34.82
CA LYS A 907 2.60 5.06 36.04
C LYS A 907 1.13 4.71 35.82
N LYS A 908 0.59 4.62 34.54
CA LYS A 908 -0.85 4.43 34.33
C LYS A 908 -1.20 3.09 33.72
N GLU A 909 -2.17 2.39 34.35
CA GLU A 909 -2.84 1.19 33.82
C GLU A 909 -3.74 1.50 32.62
N ARG A 910 -3.94 0.51 31.75
CA ARG A 910 -4.77 0.62 30.53
C ARG A 910 -6.22 0.32 30.85
N GLU A 911 -7.09 1.33 30.81
CA GLU A 911 -8.55 1.14 30.82
C GLU A 911 -9.11 1.34 29.41
N PHE A 912 -9.86 0.34 28.90
CA PHE A 912 -10.68 0.44 27.69
C PHE A 912 -12.16 0.53 28.12
N PRO A 913 -12.96 1.41 27.51
CA PRO A 913 -14.40 1.34 27.71
C PRO A 913 -14.95 0.07 27.09
N PRO A 914 -15.61 -0.80 27.86
CA PRO A 914 -16.15 -2.06 27.35
C PRO A 914 -17.33 -1.81 26.41
N LEU A 915 -17.41 -2.58 25.32
CA LEU A 915 -18.65 -2.75 24.55
C LEU A 915 -19.64 -3.64 25.31
N ILE A 916 -20.91 -3.31 25.18
CA ILE A 916 -22.08 -3.64 25.98
C ILE A 916 -22.46 -5.13 26.06
N PHE A 917 -21.65 -6.09 25.64
CA PHE A 917 -22.02 -7.50 25.77
C PHE A 917 -20.90 -8.34 26.39
N ASP A 918 -21.18 -8.82 27.57
CA ASP A 918 -20.36 -9.82 28.25
C ASP A 918 -20.37 -11.13 27.45
N SER A 919 -19.23 -11.50 26.86
CA SER A 919 -19.09 -12.72 26.03
C SER A 919 -19.51 -14.00 26.79
N PHE A 920 -19.46 -13.99 28.12
CA PHE A 920 -19.94 -15.09 28.95
C PHE A 920 -21.47 -15.24 28.88
N PHE A 921 -22.21 -14.12 28.92
CA PHE A 921 -23.67 -14.13 28.78
C PHE A 921 -24.12 -14.62 27.39
N ILE A 922 -23.46 -14.20 26.34
CA ILE A 922 -23.74 -14.70 24.96
C ILE A 922 -23.51 -16.22 24.88
N PHE A 923 -22.40 -16.69 25.44
CA PHE A 923 -22.10 -18.12 25.49
C PHE A 923 -23.19 -18.92 26.26
N LEU A 924 -23.64 -18.40 27.39
CA LEU A 924 -24.67 -19.03 28.19
C LEU A 924 -26.04 -19.06 27.46
N ILE A 925 -26.41 -17.95 26.82
CA ILE A 925 -27.65 -17.84 26.04
C ILE A 925 -27.64 -18.82 24.86
N LEU A 926 -26.56 -18.87 24.09
CA LEU A 926 -26.40 -19.78 22.95
C LEU A 926 -26.47 -21.25 23.39
N LYS A 927 -25.87 -21.57 24.54
CA LYS A 927 -25.92 -22.93 25.11
C LYS A 927 -27.29 -23.32 25.59
N ILE A 928 -28.06 -22.39 26.17
CA ILE A 928 -29.43 -22.59 26.62
C ILE A 928 -30.37 -22.75 25.41
N GLN A 929 -30.27 -21.91 24.40
CA GLN A 929 -31.06 -22.01 23.16
C GLN A 929 -30.85 -23.34 22.43
N TYR A 930 -29.61 -23.85 22.40
CA TYR A 930 -29.27 -25.12 21.77
C TYR A 930 -29.87 -26.32 22.56
N LYS A 931 -29.77 -26.30 23.91
CA LYS A 931 -30.39 -27.35 24.73
C LYS A 931 -31.92 -27.39 24.57
N LEU A 932 -32.56 -26.21 24.54
CA LEU A 932 -33.98 -26.10 24.31
C LEU A 932 -34.40 -26.65 22.93
N LYS A 933 -33.62 -26.32 21.87
CA LYS A 933 -33.88 -26.83 20.52
C LYS A 933 -33.75 -28.36 20.45
N ASN A 934 -32.77 -28.95 21.12
CA ASN A 934 -32.61 -30.42 21.15
C ASN A 934 -33.68 -31.11 21.97
N ILE A 935 -34.16 -30.47 23.04
CA ILE A 935 -35.32 -30.98 23.80
C ILE A 935 -36.59 -30.94 22.93
N ILE A 936 -36.80 -29.87 22.20
CA ILE A 936 -37.95 -29.75 21.28
C ILE A 936 -37.85 -30.81 20.16
N ILE A 937 -36.68 -31.01 19.56
CA ILE A 937 -36.45 -32.05 18.54
C ILE A 937 -36.66 -33.47 19.15
N TYR A 938 -36.18 -33.69 20.36
CA TYR A 938 -36.37 -34.97 21.07
C TYR A 938 -37.84 -35.24 21.39
N ILE A 939 -38.62 -34.22 21.80
CA ILE A 939 -40.05 -34.31 22.05
C ILE A 939 -40.80 -34.51 20.71
N PHE A 940 -40.45 -33.80 19.65
CA PHE A 940 -41.07 -33.95 18.32
C PHE A 940 -40.86 -35.35 17.73
N ASN A 941 -39.66 -35.93 17.90
CA ASN A 941 -39.34 -37.30 17.42
C ASN A 941 -39.96 -38.42 18.28
N ARG A 942 -40.58 -38.09 19.43
CA ARG A 942 -41.31 -39.05 20.26
C ARG A 942 -42.82 -38.91 20.15
N VAL A 943 -43.32 -37.83 19.57
CA VAL A 943 -44.75 -37.53 19.44
C VAL A 943 -45.25 -37.78 18.02
N ILE A 944 -44.35 -37.98 17.07
CA ILE A 944 -44.58 -38.51 15.73
C ILE A 944 -44.02 -39.94 15.68
#